data_0ecd994c13ebb59cee878ba29ffb8dfa
#
_entry.id   0ecd994c13ebb59cee878ba29ffb8dfa
#
_cell.length_a   1.000
_cell.length_b   1.000
_cell.length_c   1.000
_cell.angle_alpha   90.00
_cell.angle_beta   90.00
_cell.angle_gamma   90.00
#
_symmetry.space_group_name_H-M   'P 1'
#
loop_
_entity.id
_entity.type
_entity.pdbx_description
1 polymer ?
#
loop_
_entity_poly.entity_id
_entity_poly.type
_entity_poly.pdbx_seq_one_letter_code
_entity_poly.pdbx_strand_id
1 'polypeptide(L)'
;MRERFIIFLIGLLGFNSLVKAQQAYFIDGYHGGVYGHYPMGQTSFIVQKLKQYPDWRVNLEIEPESWEIVRQRDPEGYSAFKQMFKDQSVRSGRIEYVNPTYAQSYFFGTSGESVIRQFQYGMRLLRKHFPEAVFTTYSAEEPCFTSCLPMVLKSLGFSYASTKNPNTMWGGYVSAYGGELVNWVGPDGTKLVTVPRYGCEDLQPGSTWQSIAWFNSRDYIGKCLDAGIKHPVGMCIQDAAWSHGWNKGPWLGQDTAAYYCPTAYKTWRDYIQNCSNGSTGDDWHFSQEDVLCSLMWGTQVMQRLAREIRTAENTIVQAEKMASYAKLYRGEKWPMDSIDEAWRTLMLSQHHDCWIVPYNRLNGGKTWAETVTDWTRNTNQKSQRVIDQSLKLMAGQRRENKIWVFNTLAVEREELVSVEVPSSWKGKDWIAVDNRGVESPTQWIDEGEVTKLLFRAKVPSTGFATYIFQESTSRTKATFCFERMHDGRCRLESDLYSLVLNPSKGGAVESLKVRFLQDRELVDLGNGRSFNELRGFFIEKNSFLSSTEQPATIRLIEQGPLLMKVCVQGKIGVHPFVQTIQLAQGEPRIDMHIKIDWMGDVQIGEPGIEFKTEDPRKSFYDDRYKLLLYFPTEIESPLIYKDAPFDVCKSRLENTFFNRWDSIKHNVIVHWVDKVAGDNSCGLALFSDHTTSYVHGEDFPLALNVQYAGKGLWGMDYRIDRPTEFSYSILPHQGNWEQCRLWTRSEERNEPLIATLAGDISLTSASFLSVENDAYELSSMYYEGKSLYVRLFNSLSNDTSRKIAITGTNLSVKLVELDGRTIETLLVHEENGKSYLDLAIPQFGIRTLKIDSNEK
;
A
#
# COMPACT_ATOMS: atom_id res chain seq x y z
N MET A 1 -19.11 66.23 -47.89
CA MET A 1 -18.85 66.03 -46.42
C MET A 1 -19.86 65.13 -45.74
N ARG A 2 -20.99 64.75 -46.34
CA ARG A 2 -21.98 63.85 -45.65
C ARG A 2 -21.74 62.37 -45.92
N GLU A 3 -21.08 61.95 -46.97
CA GLU A 3 -20.87 60.53 -47.26
C GLU A 3 -19.66 59.93 -46.54
N ARG A 4 -18.70 60.71 -46.06
CA ARG A 4 -17.57 60.18 -45.26
C ARG A 4 -17.88 59.96 -43.81
N PHE A 5 -18.98 60.48 -43.27
CA PHE A 5 -19.38 60.29 -41.87
C PHE A 5 -20.17 59.02 -41.64
N ILE A 6 -20.86 58.50 -42.68
CA ILE A 6 -21.63 57.26 -42.58
C ILE A 6 -20.75 56.06 -42.67
N ILE A 7 -19.64 56.08 -43.40
CA ILE A 7 -18.69 54.95 -43.45
C ILE A 7 -17.90 54.82 -42.15
N PHE A 8 -17.65 55.93 -41.45
CA PHE A 8 -16.98 55.90 -40.15
C PHE A 8 -17.89 55.42 -39.02
N LEU A 9 -19.21 55.60 -39.10
CA LEU A 9 -20.18 55.12 -38.12
C LEU A 9 -20.51 53.62 -38.32
N ILE A 10 -20.48 53.14 -39.60
CA ILE A 10 -20.65 51.72 -39.91
C ILE A 10 -19.39 50.92 -39.54
N GLY A 11 -18.20 51.50 -39.61
CA GLY A 11 -16.94 50.92 -39.13
C GLY A 11 -16.85 50.81 -37.64
N LEU A 12 -17.51 51.72 -36.89
CA LEU A 12 -17.56 51.67 -35.42
C LEU A 12 -18.67 50.74 -34.87
N LEU A 13 -19.69 50.39 -35.67
CA LEU A 13 -20.76 49.46 -35.30
C LEU A 13 -20.44 48.00 -35.71
N GLY A 14 -19.40 47.78 -36.53
CA GLY A 14 -19.02 46.46 -37.01
C GLY A 14 -17.94 45.77 -36.17
N PHE A 15 -17.36 46.42 -35.12
CA PHE A 15 -16.34 45.87 -34.24
C PHE A 15 -16.79 45.68 -32.79
N ASN A 16 -18.08 45.64 -32.52
CA ASN A 16 -18.61 45.03 -31.31
C ASN A 16 -18.88 43.55 -31.54
N SER A 17 -17.93 42.78 -32.06
CA SER A 17 -17.80 41.40 -31.67
C SER A 17 -17.49 41.45 -30.14
N LEU A 18 -18.49 41.10 -29.34
CA LEU A 18 -18.33 40.78 -27.96
C LEU A 18 -17.17 39.79 -27.88
N VAL A 19 -15.97 40.27 -27.62
CA VAL A 19 -14.86 39.45 -27.17
C VAL A 19 -15.41 38.92 -25.83
N LYS A 20 -16.03 37.78 -25.87
CA LYS A 20 -16.36 37.06 -24.63
C LYS A 20 -15.06 36.96 -23.84
N ALA A 21 -14.99 37.67 -22.71
CA ALA A 21 -13.82 37.59 -21.85
C ALA A 21 -13.51 36.11 -21.62
N GLN A 22 -12.27 35.69 -21.87
CA GLN A 22 -11.85 34.33 -21.68
C GLN A 22 -12.18 33.91 -20.24
N GLN A 23 -12.95 32.85 -20.10
CA GLN A 23 -13.25 32.31 -18.78
C GLN A 23 -12.09 31.42 -18.29
N ALA A 24 -11.68 31.63 -17.07
CA ALA A 24 -10.73 30.82 -16.32
C ALA A 24 -11.36 30.44 -14.97
N TYR A 25 -11.27 29.20 -14.63
CA TYR A 25 -11.99 28.62 -13.51
C TYR A 25 -11.06 28.35 -12.34
N PHE A 26 -11.62 28.34 -11.14
CA PHE A 26 -10.87 28.05 -9.91
C PHE A 26 -11.63 27.11 -8.98
N ILE A 27 -10.94 26.08 -8.55
CA ILE A 27 -11.42 25.11 -7.55
C ILE A 27 -10.82 25.51 -6.21
N ASP A 28 -11.63 26.13 -5.37
CA ASP A 28 -11.26 26.56 -4.03
C ASP A 28 -11.81 25.60 -2.98
N GLY A 29 -11.10 25.43 -1.88
CA GLY A 29 -11.56 24.51 -0.84
C GLY A 29 -10.65 24.40 0.37
N TYR A 30 -10.94 23.42 1.18
CA TYR A 30 -10.21 23.14 2.40
C TYR A 30 -9.85 21.66 2.53
N HIS A 31 -8.58 21.46 2.89
CA HIS A 31 -8.00 20.22 3.35
C HIS A 31 -7.89 20.22 4.87
N GLY A 32 -7.81 19.06 5.50
CA GLY A 32 -7.48 18.88 6.90
C GLY A 32 -8.49 18.08 7.70
N GLY A 33 -8.40 18.21 9.02
CA GLY A 33 -9.24 17.49 9.95
C GLY A 33 -8.74 17.66 11.38
N VAL A 34 -9.33 16.92 12.29
CA VAL A 34 -8.99 17.02 13.72
C VAL A 34 -7.59 16.49 14.05
N TYR A 35 -7.06 15.64 13.18
CA TYR A 35 -5.69 15.13 13.28
C TYR A 35 -4.70 15.98 12.47
N GLY A 36 -5.17 16.74 11.48
CA GLY A 36 -4.41 17.71 10.70
C GLY A 36 -4.73 19.16 11.11
N HIS A 37 -5.24 19.94 10.16
CA HIS A 37 -5.49 21.37 10.28
C HIS A 37 -6.99 21.69 10.19
N TYR A 38 -7.72 21.57 11.30
CA TYR A 38 -9.13 21.97 11.36
C TYR A 38 -9.46 22.58 12.73
N PRO A 39 -9.22 23.87 12.94
CA PRO A 39 -9.41 24.51 14.25
C PRO A 39 -10.88 24.73 14.57
N MET A 40 -11.12 24.99 15.84
CA MET A 40 -12.42 25.46 16.30
C MET A 40 -12.85 26.71 15.53
N GLY A 41 -14.10 26.75 15.09
CA GLY A 41 -14.68 27.89 14.35
C GLY A 41 -14.49 27.83 12.83
N GLN A 42 -13.68 26.90 12.28
CA GLN A 42 -13.50 26.78 10.84
C GLN A 42 -14.82 26.48 10.11
N THR A 43 -15.68 25.64 10.70
CA THR A 43 -17.00 25.34 10.14
C THR A 43 -17.89 26.58 10.06
N SER A 44 -17.96 27.35 11.14
CA SER A 44 -18.67 28.63 11.20
C SER A 44 -18.12 29.65 10.21
N PHE A 45 -16.77 29.68 10.03
CA PHE A 45 -16.13 30.52 9.03
C PHE A 45 -16.56 30.16 7.60
N ILE A 46 -16.56 28.89 7.23
CA ILE A 46 -17.03 28.43 5.91
C ILE A 46 -18.49 28.85 5.67
N VAL A 47 -19.35 28.65 6.66
CA VAL A 47 -20.76 29.06 6.59
C VAL A 47 -20.92 30.57 6.36
N GLN A 48 -20.15 31.36 7.13
CA GLN A 48 -20.15 32.81 7.00
C GLN A 48 -19.72 33.25 5.60
N LYS A 49 -18.63 32.66 5.08
CA LYS A 49 -18.10 32.97 3.75
C LYS A 49 -19.05 32.57 2.62
N LEU A 50 -19.70 31.43 2.71
CA LEU A 50 -20.72 31.01 1.74
C LEU A 50 -21.93 31.96 1.73
N LYS A 51 -22.29 32.57 2.87
CA LYS A 51 -23.34 33.60 2.95
C LYS A 51 -22.88 34.94 2.37
N GLN A 52 -21.65 35.31 2.66
CA GLN A 52 -21.06 36.60 2.24
C GLN A 52 -20.77 36.65 0.74
N TYR A 53 -20.34 35.53 0.13
CA TYR A 53 -19.94 35.42 -1.25
C TYR A 53 -20.82 34.41 -2.01
N PRO A 54 -21.94 34.84 -2.61
CA PRO A 54 -22.87 33.94 -3.29
C PRO A 54 -22.26 33.13 -4.44
N ASP A 55 -21.24 33.70 -5.11
CA ASP A 55 -20.55 33.05 -6.24
C ASP A 55 -19.47 32.08 -5.83
N TRP A 56 -19.08 32.07 -4.56
CA TRP A 56 -18.07 31.16 -4.06
C TRP A 56 -18.57 29.72 -4.06
N ARG A 57 -17.68 28.82 -4.48
CA ARG A 57 -17.87 27.37 -4.48
C ARG A 57 -16.76 26.76 -3.64
N VAL A 58 -17.09 25.75 -2.84
CA VAL A 58 -16.13 25.12 -1.93
C VAL A 58 -16.06 23.61 -2.15
N ASN A 59 -14.85 23.12 -2.29
CA ASN A 59 -14.53 21.71 -2.38
C ASN A 59 -13.92 21.28 -1.04
N LEU A 60 -14.33 20.16 -0.49
CA LEU A 60 -13.96 19.74 0.85
C LEU A 60 -13.21 18.42 0.84
N GLU A 61 -12.11 18.42 1.53
CA GLU A 61 -11.28 17.28 1.87
C GLU A 61 -11.04 17.29 3.37
N ILE A 62 -12.12 17.08 4.14
CA ILE A 62 -12.07 17.11 5.62
C ILE A 62 -12.22 15.69 6.15
N GLU A 63 -11.34 15.30 7.05
CA GLU A 63 -11.40 13.99 7.71
C GLU A 63 -12.78 13.72 8.32
N PRO A 64 -13.43 12.59 8.02
CA PRO A 64 -14.80 12.29 8.47
C PRO A 64 -15.01 12.35 9.99
N GLU A 65 -14.03 11.94 10.81
CA GLU A 65 -14.14 12.02 12.27
C GLU A 65 -14.25 13.46 12.81
N SER A 66 -13.76 14.44 12.05
CA SER A 66 -13.84 15.84 12.42
C SER A 66 -15.27 16.31 12.69
N TRP A 67 -16.24 15.77 11.94
CA TRP A 67 -17.64 16.16 12.05
C TRP A 67 -18.28 15.73 13.37
N GLU A 68 -17.86 14.61 13.94
CA GLU A 68 -18.33 14.22 15.30
C GLU A 68 -17.77 15.16 16.37
N ILE A 69 -16.51 15.57 16.24
CA ILE A 69 -15.86 16.50 17.17
C ILE A 69 -16.42 17.91 17.01
N VAL A 70 -16.62 18.38 15.76
CA VAL A 70 -17.26 19.68 15.48
C VAL A 70 -18.68 19.71 16.04
N ARG A 71 -19.45 18.64 15.87
CA ARG A 71 -20.81 18.55 16.43
C ARG A 71 -20.86 18.74 17.95
N GLN A 72 -19.83 18.26 18.66
CA GLN A 72 -19.74 18.39 20.12
C GLN A 72 -19.20 19.76 20.56
N ARG A 73 -18.23 20.31 19.84
CA ARG A 73 -17.47 21.51 20.24
C ARG A 73 -18.05 22.81 19.66
N ASP A 74 -18.67 22.75 18.49
CA ASP A 74 -19.33 23.86 17.78
C ASP A 74 -20.68 23.42 17.21
N PRO A 75 -21.66 23.08 18.08
CA PRO A 75 -22.95 22.54 17.65
C PRO A 75 -23.76 23.52 16.77
N GLU A 76 -23.62 24.82 16.97
CA GLU A 76 -24.28 25.83 16.15
C GLU A 76 -23.68 25.89 14.75
N GLY A 77 -22.34 25.96 14.65
CA GLY A 77 -21.63 25.92 13.38
C GLY A 77 -21.89 24.62 12.63
N TYR A 78 -21.87 23.49 13.33
CA TYR A 78 -22.21 22.20 12.75
C TYR A 78 -23.63 22.17 12.17
N SER A 79 -24.62 22.62 12.93
CA SER A 79 -26.03 22.63 12.49
C SER A 79 -26.23 23.56 11.30
N ALA A 80 -25.62 24.74 11.32
CA ALA A 80 -25.66 25.70 10.22
C ALA A 80 -24.99 25.15 8.95
N PHE A 81 -23.83 24.48 9.12
CA PHE A 81 -23.15 23.84 8.00
C PHE A 81 -23.96 22.67 7.42
N LYS A 82 -24.52 21.82 8.28
CA LYS A 82 -25.35 20.70 7.85
C LYS A 82 -26.54 21.16 7.02
N GLN A 83 -27.22 22.23 7.43
CA GLN A 83 -28.32 22.79 6.65
C GLN A 83 -27.82 23.37 5.33
N MET A 84 -26.73 24.11 5.35
CA MET A 84 -26.13 24.69 4.15
C MET A 84 -25.61 23.60 3.19
N PHE A 85 -25.00 22.56 3.71
CA PHE A 85 -24.55 21.40 2.91
C PHE A 85 -25.73 20.77 2.18
N LYS A 86 -26.83 20.51 2.88
CA LYS A 86 -28.06 20.01 2.30
C LYS A 86 -28.56 20.90 1.16
N ASP A 87 -28.62 22.21 1.36
CA ASP A 87 -29.14 23.13 0.39
C ASP A 87 -28.18 23.40 -0.78
N GLN A 88 -26.87 23.45 -0.51
CA GLN A 88 -25.87 23.88 -1.47
C GLN A 88 -25.15 22.74 -2.18
N SER A 89 -25.02 21.56 -1.54
CA SER A 89 -24.36 20.41 -2.16
C SER A 89 -25.26 19.74 -3.21
N VAL A 90 -26.51 19.53 -2.89
CA VAL A 90 -27.45 18.80 -3.76
C VAL A 90 -28.18 19.73 -4.73
N ARG A 91 -28.68 20.86 -4.26
CA ARG A 91 -29.57 21.73 -5.03
C ARG A 91 -28.81 22.72 -5.91
N SER A 92 -27.84 23.44 -5.36
CA SER A 92 -27.15 24.53 -6.09
C SER A 92 -25.74 24.15 -6.53
N GLY A 93 -25.21 23.02 -6.12
CA GLY A 93 -23.87 22.56 -6.48
C GLY A 93 -22.73 23.44 -5.95
N ARG A 94 -22.92 24.21 -4.88
CA ARG A 94 -21.91 25.11 -4.33
C ARG A 94 -20.91 24.45 -3.38
N ILE A 95 -21.24 23.28 -2.85
CA ILE A 95 -20.40 22.48 -1.96
C ILE A 95 -20.23 21.11 -2.57
N GLU A 96 -18.99 20.64 -2.68
CA GLU A 96 -18.65 19.27 -3.09
C GLU A 96 -17.67 18.66 -2.12
N TYR A 97 -17.93 17.42 -1.68
CA TYR A 97 -17.00 16.62 -0.90
C TYR A 97 -16.17 15.78 -1.85
N VAL A 98 -14.88 16.12 -2.02
CA VAL A 98 -14.04 15.56 -3.09
C VAL A 98 -13.11 14.44 -2.62
N ASN A 99 -12.80 14.38 -1.32
CA ASN A 99 -12.07 13.27 -0.74
C ASN A 99 -12.78 12.75 0.53
N PRO A 100 -13.62 11.73 0.42
CA PRO A 100 -14.33 11.16 1.55
C PRO A 100 -13.58 10.03 2.23
N THR A 101 -12.27 9.87 2.01
CA THR A 101 -11.48 8.84 2.68
C THR A 101 -11.38 9.09 4.17
N TYR A 102 -11.20 8.02 4.96
CA TYR A 102 -11.25 8.12 6.41
C TYR A 102 -10.13 8.96 7.00
N ALA A 103 -8.93 8.85 6.45
CA ALA A 103 -7.71 9.48 6.96
C ALA A 103 -6.74 10.00 5.87
N GLN A 104 -7.21 10.23 4.66
CA GLN A 104 -6.43 10.88 3.57
C GLN A 104 -5.04 10.25 3.38
N SER A 105 -5.01 8.93 3.21
CA SER A 105 -3.79 8.13 3.15
C SER A 105 -3.05 8.27 1.82
N TYR A 106 -1.73 8.12 1.83
CA TYR A 106 -0.94 7.87 0.62
C TYR A 106 -1.21 6.46 0.10
N PHE A 107 -2.10 6.32 -0.86
CA PHE A 107 -2.54 5.03 -1.37
C PHE A 107 -1.45 4.21 -2.03
N PHE A 108 -0.40 4.82 -2.53
CA PHE A 108 0.75 4.11 -3.07
C PHE A 108 1.55 3.34 -2.00
N GLY A 109 1.33 3.60 -0.72
CA GLY A 109 2.04 2.96 0.39
C GLY A 109 1.19 1.98 1.22
N THR A 110 -0.09 1.78 0.88
CA THR A 110 -1.03 0.92 1.61
C THR A 110 -1.43 -0.30 0.79
N SER A 111 -2.02 -1.30 1.43
CA SER A 111 -2.59 -2.46 0.73
C SER A 111 -3.84 -2.07 -0.06
N GLY A 112 -4.19 -2.86 -1.07
CA GLY A 112 -5.40 -2.63 -1.86
C GLY A 112 -6.69 -2.68 -1.03
N GLU A 113 -6.76 -3.57 -0.04
CA GLU A 113 -7.92 -3.62 0.86
C GLU A 113 -8.01 -2.37 1.75
N SER A 114 -6.90 -1.85 2.23
CA SER A 114 -6.88 -0.57 2.95
C SER A 114 -7.40 0.59 2.10
N VAL A 115 -7.03 0.66 0.82
CA VAL A 115 -7.58 1.67 -0.12
C VAL A 115 -9.11 1.60 -0.13
N ILE A 116 -9.68 0.40 -0.29
CA ILE A 116 -11.14 0.22 -0.30
C ILE A 116 -11.77 0.63 1.03
N ARG A 117 -11.19 0.20 2.16
CA ARG A 117 -11.74 0.48 3.50
C ARG A 117 -11.69 1.97 3.85
N GLN A 118 -10.65 2.68 3.44
CA GLN A 118 -10.56 4.14 3.59
C GLN A 118 -11.79 4.83 2.99
N PHE A 119 -12.19 4.48 1.79
CA PHE A 119 -13.40 5.02 1.16
C PHE A 119 -14.69 4.51 1.84
N GLN A 120 -14.84 3.21 2.03
CA GLN A 120 -16.08 2.63 2.56
C GLN A 120 -16.42 3.20 3.96
N TYR A 121 -15.46 3.22 4.86
CA TYR A 121 -15.66 3.74 6.22
C TYR A 121 -15.84 5.27 6.23
N GLY A 122 -15.07 6.00 5.44
CA GLY A 122 -15.17 7.45 5.33
C GLY A 122 -16.53 7.88 4.76
N MET A 123 -16.95 7.31 3.63
CA MET A 123 -18.27 7.60 3.04
C MET A 123 -19.42 7.22 3.96
N ARG A 124 -19.31 6.08 4.67
CA ARG A 124 -20.32 5.64 5.65
C ARG A 124 -20.46 6.66 6.77
N LEU A 125 -19.35 7.12 7.33
CA LEU A 125 -19.33 8.11 8.41
C LEU A 125 -19.84 9.48 7.94
N LEU A 126 -19.44 9.93 6.75
CA LEU A 126 -19.92 11.18 6.17
C LEU A 126 -21.44 11.16 5.93
N ARG A 127 -22.00 10.07 5.42
CA ARG A 127 -23.45 9.92 5.22
C ARG A 127 -24.22 9.91 6.53
N LYS A 128 -23.62 9.49 7.63
CA LYS A 128 -24.23 9.61 8.97
C LYS A 128 -24.44 11.07 9.38
N HIS A 129 -23.48 11.95 9.03
CA HIS A 129 -23.58 13.39 9.29
C HIS A 129 -24.38 14.14 8.22
N PHE A 130 -24.18 13.81 6.97
CA PHE A 130 -24.73 14.44 5.77
C PHE A 130 -25.40 13.39 4.88
N PRO A 131 -26.65 12.98 5.19
CA PRO A 131 -27.33 11.93 4.42
C PRO A 131 -27.47 12.24 2.93
N GLU A 132 -27.49 13.52 2.57
CA GLU A 132 -27.62 14.01 1.19
C GLU A 132 -26.25 14.03 0.44
N ALA A 133 -25.15 13.62 1.06
CA ALA A 133 -23.83 13.65 0.43
C ALA A 133 -23.76 12.76 -0.81
N VAL A 134 -23.39 13.37 -1.93
CA VAL A 134 -23.13 12.71 -3.20
C VAL A 134 -21.65 12.86 -3.53
N PHE A 135 -20.98 11.76 -3.71
CA PHE A 135 -19.56 11.71 -4.06
C PHE A 135 -19.46 11.50 -5.57
N THR A 136 -19.02 12.53 -6.29
CA THR A 136 -18.99 12.52 -7.75
C THR A 136 -17.58 12.59 -8.30
N THR A 137 -16.73 13.43 -7.71
CA THR A 137 -15.35 13.64 -8.13
C THR A 137 -14.39 13.33 -7.01
N TYR A 138 -13.32 12.59 -7.32
CA TYR A 138 -12.20 12.41 -6.41
C TYR A 138 -11.09 13.41 -6.73
N SER A 139 -10.67 14.15 -5.74
CA SER A 139 -9.51 15.05 -5.79
C SER A 139 -8.87 15.10 -4.42
N ALA A 140 -7.57 15.18 -4.36
CA ALA A 140 -6.81 15.26 -3.12
C ALA A 140 -5.79 16.39 -3.18
N GLU A 141 -5.53 16.98 -2.03
CA GLU A 141 -4.48 17.98 -1.84
C GLU A 141 -3.10 17.33 -1.97
N GLU A 142 -2.89 16.25 -1.28
CA GLU A 142 -1.68 15.45 -1.32
C GLU A 142 -1.71 14.43 -2.48
N PRO A 143 -0.57 13.86 -2.94
CA PRO A 143 -0.56 12.89 -4.03
C PRO A 143 -1.11 11.52 -3.59
N CYS A 144 -2.31 11.50 -3.04
CA CYS A 144 -3.02 10.30 -2.57
C CYS A 144 -3.55 9.47 -3.75
N PHE A 145 -2.67 9.10 -4.69
CA PHE A 145 -3.02 8.40 -5.91
C PHE A 145 -2.30 7.06 -6.04
N THR A 146 -2.97 6.13 -6.71
CA THR A 146 -2.40 4.84 -7.13
C THR A 146 -3.16 4.31 -8.35
N SER A 147 -2.57 3.40 -9.11
CA SER A 147 -3.10 2.91 -10.39
C SER A 147 -4.51 2.32 -10.32
N CYS A 148 -4.88 1.63 -9.24
CA CYS A 148 -6.18 0.95 -9.13
C CYS A 148 -7.38 1.89 -8.86
N LEU A 149 -7.15 3.17 -8.60
CA LEU A 149 -8.23 4.10 -8.21
C LEU A 149 -9.39 4.19 -9.20
N PRO A 150 -9.21 4.18 -10.54
CA PRO A 150 -10.35 4.19 -11.45
C PRO A 150 -11.37 3.09 -11.17
N MET A 151 -10.90 1.86 -10.93
CA MET A 151 -11.74 0.71 -10.59
C MET A 151 -12.46 0.92 -9.25
N VAL A 152 -11.72 1.29 -8.21
CA VAL A 152 -12.27 1.50 -6.85
C VAL A 152 -13.30 2.63 -6.86
N LEU A 153 -12.96 3.77 -7.45
CA LEU A 153 -13.84 4.95 -7.52
C LEU A 153 -15.12 4.69 -8.30
N LYS A 154 -15.01 4.05 -9.47
CA LYS A 154 -16.20 3.68 -10.27
C LYS A 154 -17.13 2.77 -9.50
N SER A 155 -16.60 1.75 -8.84
CA SER A 155 -17.39 0.81 -8.03
C SER A 155 -18.03 1.48 -6.82
N LEU A 156 -17.45 2.57 -6.31
CA LEU A 156 -18.04 3.39 -5.24
C LEU A 156 -18.99 4.48 -5.75
N GLY A 157 -19.21 4.59 -7.07
CA GLY A 157 -20.15 5.51 -7.69
C GLY A 157 -19.56 6.85 -8.13
N PHE A 158 -18.24 7.06 -8.06
CA PHE A 158 -17.60 8.25 -8.62
C PHE A 158 -17.64 8.23 -10.15
N SER A 159 -17.75 9.40 -10.75
CA SER A 159 -17.75 9.58 -12.20
C SER A 159 -16.49 10.27 -12.70
N TYR A 160 -15.81 11.01 -11.86
CA TYR A 160 -14.73 11.91 -12.22
C TYR A 160 -13.58 11.85 -11.21
N ALA A 161 -12.40 12.31 -11.67
CA ALA A 161 -11.26 12.60 -10.80
C ALA A 161 -10.52 13.86 -11.26
N SER A 162 -9.65 14.35 -10.39
CA SER A 162 -8.60 15.31 -10.74
C SER A 162 -7.28 14.85 -10.13
N THR A 163 -6.24 14.74 -10.97
CA THR A 163 -4.86 14.50 -10.54
C THR A 163 -4.06 15.80 -10.49
N LYS A 164 -4.73 16.95 -10.42
CA LYS A 164 -4.12 18.26 -10.38
C LYS A 164 -3.48 18.53 -9.03
N ASN A 165 -2.32 17.94 -8.82
CA ASN A 165 -1.52 18.06 -7.60
C ASN A 165 -0.04 18.31 -7.95
N PRO A 166 0.38 19.57 -8.13
CA PRO A 166 1.75 19.92 -8.45
C PRO A 166 2.59 20.23 -7.19
N ASN A 167 2.44 19.49 -6.12
CA ASN A 167 3.21 19.68 -4.91
C ASN A 167 4.67 19.24 -5.10
N THR A 168 5.61 20.17 -4.93
CA THR A 168 7.06 19.91 -5.05
C THR A 168 7.80 20.04 -3.73
N MET A 169 7.08 20.27 -2.64
CA MET A 169 7.68 20.55 -1.33
C MET A 169 7.68 19.33 -0.40
N TRP A 170 6.55 18.72 -0.15
CA TRP A 170 6.47 17.64 0.84
C TRP A 170 5.75 16.36 0.40
N GLY A 171 4.63 16.38 -0.24
CA GLY A 171 3.89 15.17 -0.61
C GLY A 171 4.36 14.51 -1.89
N GLY A 172 5.26 15.16 -2.62
CA GLY A 172 5.54 14.81 -3.99
C GLY A 172 4.46 15.33 -4.94
N TYR A 173 4.46 14.87 -6.18
CA TYR A 173 3.51 15.30 -7.20
C TYR A 173 3.30 14.21 -8.26
N VAL A 174 2.25 14.37 -9.05
CA VAL A 174 1.93 13.45 -10.14
C VAL A 174 2.47 13.95 -11.48
N SER A 175 2.67 13.04 -12.44
CA SER A 175 3.03 13.37 -13.82
C SER A 175 2.01 14.30 -14.44
N ALA A 176 2.48 15.17 -15.31
CA ALA A 176 1.61 15.93 -16.19
C ALA A 176 1.22 15.09 -17.41
N TYR A 177 0.00 15.31 -17.89
CA TYR A 177 -0.46 14.74 -19.14
C TYR A 177 -1.18 15.80 -19.98
N GLY A 178 -1.14 15.67 -21.30
CA GLY A 178 -1.78 16.59 -22.20
C GLY A 178 -3.31 16.54 -22.14
N GLY A 179 -3.95 17.57 -22.73
CA GLY A 179 -5.41 17.62 -22.83
C GLY A 179 -6.11 18.33 -21.68
N GLU A 180 -7.34 18.78 -21.93
CA GLU A 180 -8.20 19.42 -20.94
C GLU A 180 -8.84 18.40 -20.00
N LEU A 181 -9.32 17.31 -20.60
CA LEU A 181 -9.81 16.11 -19.95
C LEU A 181 -9.17 14.88 -20.58
N VAL A 182 -8.88 13.89 -19.78
CA VAL A 182 -8.35 12.59 -20.19
C VAL A 182 -9.18 11.46 -19.57
N ASN A 183 -9.14 10.27 -20.17
CA ASN A 183 -9.58 9.07 -19.50
C ASN A 183 -8.41 8.50 -18.68
N TRP A 184 -8.48 8.55 -17.38
CA TRP A 184 -7.59 7.78 -16.54
C TRP A 184 -8.00 6.30 -16.64
N VAL A 185 -7.12 5.49 -17.20
CA VAL A 185 -7.35 4.05 -17.41
C VAL A 185 -6.64 3.28 -16.29
N GLY A 186 -7.43 2.57 -15.50
CA GLY A 186 -6.91 1.67 -14.47
C GLY A 186 -6.30 0.39 -15.08
N PRO A 187 -5.56 -0.38 -14.30
CA PRO A 187 -4.90 -1.59 -14.78
C PRO A 187 -5.91 -2.67 -15.25
N ASP A 188 -7.13 -2.66 -14.74
CA ASP A 188 -8.24 -3.51 -15.16
C ASP A 188 -9.00 -3.02 -16.42
N GLY A 189 -8.54 -1.92 -17.02
CA GLY A 189 -9.18 -1.26 -18.16
C GLY A 189 -10.34 -0.31 -17.82
N THR A 190 -10.68 -0.15 -16.53
CA THR A 190 -11.71 0.81 -16.11
C THR A 190 -11.27 2.23 -16.41
N LYS A 191 -12.17 3.01 -17.06
CA LYS A 191 -11.92 4.40 -17.42
C LYS A 191 -12.65 5.38 -16.51
N LEU A 192 -11.93 6.41 -16.06
CA LEU A 192 -12.49 7.49 -15.25
C LEU A 192 -12.11 8.83 -15.87
N VAL A 193 -13.12 9.66 -16.19
CA VAL A 193 -12.88 11.00 -16.75
C VAL A 193 -12.16 11.85 -15.72
N THR A 194 -11.00 12.40 -16.10
CA THR A 194 -10.07 13.04 -15.18
C THR A 194 -9.55 14.37 -15.72
N VAL A 195 -9.43 15.36 -14.85
CA VAL A 195 -8.66 16.59 -15.11
C VAL A 195 -7.21 16.31 -14.72
N PRO A 196 -6.27 16.25 -15.66
CA PRO A 196 -4.87 15.99 -15.36
C PRO A 196 -4.18 17.26 -14.85
N ARG A 197 -3.01 17.11 -14.25
CA ARG A 197 -2.06 18.20 -14.20
C ARG A 197 -1.59 18.49 -15.62
N TYR A 198 -1.71 19.75 -16.06
CA TYR A 198 -1.40 20.11 -17.43
C TYR A 198 0.11 20.11 -17.71
N GLY A 199 0.49 19.68 -18.90
CA GLY A 199 1.90 19.69 -19.31
C GLY A 199 2.54 21.09 -19.36
N CYS A 200 1.72 22.14 -19.51
CA CYS A 200 2.14 23.54 -19.51
C CYS A 200 2.27 24.15 -18.09
N GLU A 201 1.94 23.42 -17.03
CA GLU A 201 2.10 23.90 -15.66
C GLU A 201 3.56 23.77 -15.23
N ASP A 202 4.26 24.91 -15.10
CA ASP A 202 5.62 24.96 -14.58
C ASP A 202 5.61 24.66 -13.08
N LEU A 203 6.41 23.68 -12.68
CA LEU A 203 6.62 23.39 -11.26
C LEU A 203 7.63 24.38 -10.69
N GLN A 204 7.24 25.10 -9.66
CA GLN A 204 8.14 25.98 -8.93
C GLN A 204 8.90 25.18 -7.88
N PRO A 205 10.22 25.33 -7.78
CA PRO A 205 11.02 24.68 -6.75
C PRO A 205 10.51 25.00 -5.34
N GLY A 206 10.38 23.97 -4.49
CA GLY A 206 9.95 24.14 -3.11
C GLY A 206 8.51 24.62 -2.93
N SER A 207 7.69 24.60 -4.00
CA SER A 207 6.30 25.05 -3.92
C SER A 207 5.35 23.89 -3.58
N THR A 208 4.27 24.25 -2.92
CA THR A 208 3.06 23.46 -2.82
C THR A 208 2.10 23.85 -3.94
N TRP A 209 1.05 23.07 -4.17
CA TRP A 209 -0.05 23.47 -5.06
C TRP A 209 -0.73 24.77 -4.56
N GLN A 210 -0.72 25.08 -3.28
CA GLN A 210 -1.11 26.39 -2.73
C GLN A 210 -0.23 27.51 -3.31
N SER A 211 1.09 27.33 -3.25
CA SER A 211 2.04 28.29 -3.82
C SER A 211 1.87 28.43 -5.33
N ILE A 212 1.59 27.33 -6.02
CA ILE A 212 1.37 27.34 -7.47
C ILE A 212 0.10 28.11 -7.83
N ALA A 213 -0.99 27.91 -7.11
CA ALA A 213 -2.21 28.68 -7.27
C ALA A 213 -1.96 30.18 -7.01
N TRP A 214 -1.12 30.48 -6.03
CA TRP A 214 -0.71 31.85 -5.69
C TRP A 214 0.18 32.48 -6.76
N PHE A 215 1.11 31.74 -7.33
CA PHE A 215 2.01 32.16 -8.40
C PHE A 215 1.44 31.98 -9.82
N ASN A 216 0.34 31.25 -9.98
CA ASN A 216 -0.33 31.09 -11.26
C ASN A 216 -0.95 32.43 -11.70
N SER A 217 -0.19 33.16 -12.49
CA SER A 217 -0.53 34.49 -13.02
C SER A 217 -1.33 34.38 -14.31
N ARG A 218 -1.51 35.53 -14.99
CA ARG A 218 -2.03 35.58 -16.34
C ARG A 218 -1.28 34.69 -17.32
N ASP A 219 0.01 34.47 -17.08
CA ASP A 219 0.83 33.59 -17.92
C ASP A 219 0.35 32.15 -17.89
N TYR A 220 -0.18 31.69 -16.74
CA TYR A 220 -0.78 30.37 -16.63
C TYR A 220 -1.94 30.18 -17.60
N ILE A 221 -2.85 31.15 -17.66
CA ILE A 221 -3.99 31.12 -18.57
C ILE A 221 -3.51 31.16 -20.04
N GLY A 222 -2.56 32.05 -20.38
CA GLY A 222 -1.95 32.13 -21.71
C GLY A 222 -1.33 30.81 -22.13
N LYS A 223 -0.47 30.21 -21.27
CA LYS A 223 0.16 28.90 -21.52
C LYS A 223 -0.85 27.77 -21.71
N CYS A 224 -1.94 27.76 -20.93
CA CYS A 224 -3.02 26.80 -21.13
C CYS A 224 -3.70 26.95 -22.50
N LEU A 225 -4.01 28.20 -22.90
CA LEU A 225 -4.63 28.48 -24.21
C LEU A 225 -3.69 28.10 -25.35
N ASP A 226 -2.42 28.43 -25.27
CA ASP A 226 -1.39 28.07 -26.26
C ASP A 226 -1.23 26.55 -26.37
N ALA A 227 -1.41 25.80 -25.24
CA ALA A 227 -1.43 24.36 -25.22
C ALA A 227 -2.78 23.74 -25.67
N GLY A 228 -3.74 24.56 -26.11
CA GLY A 228 -5.05 24.09 -26.60
C GLY A 228 -6.09 23.82 -25.50
N ILE A 229 -5.80 24.16 -24.24
CA ILE A 229 -6.73 24.05 -23.11
C ILE A 229 -7.66 25.27 -23.15
N LYS A 230 -8.89 25.07 -23.58
CA LYS A 230 -9.86 26.16 -23.82
C LYS A 230 -10.50 26.70 -22.53
N HIS A 231 -10.56 25.89 -21.51
CA HIS A 231 -11.21 26.22 -20.24
C HIS A 231 -10.21 26.03 -19.07
N PRO A 232 -9.19 26.89 -18.96
CA PRO A 232 -8.16 26.74 -17.93
C PRO A 232 -8.76 26.67 -16.52
N VAL A 233 -8.30 25.74 -15.70
CA VAL A 233 -8.71 25.60 -14.30
C VAL A 233 -7.50 25.50 -13.39
N GLY A 234 -7.47 26.33 -12.35
CA GLY A 234 -6.55 26.25 -11.22
C GLY A 234 -7.22 25.65 -10.00
N MET A 235 -6.44 25.12 -9.07
CA MET A 235 -6.93 24.52 -7.83
C MET A 235 -6.16 25.07 -6.63
N CYS A 236 -6.86 25.25 -5.51
CA CYS A 236 -6.27 25.43 -4.19
C CYS A 236 -7.20 24.86 -3.12
N ILE A 237 -6.94 23.63 -2.68
CA ILE A 237 -7.58 23.03 -1.51
C ILE A 237 -6.61 23.25 -0.36
N GLN A 238 -6.78 24.35 0.37
CA GLN A 238 -5.83 24.82 1.36
C GLN A 238 -6.00 24.17 2.73
N ASP A 239 -4.91 24.06 3.49
CA ASP A 239 -4.99 23.68 4.90
C ASP A 239 -5.96 24.59 5.65
N ALA A 240 -6.94 24.01 6.29
CA ALA A 240 -7.83 24.77 7.15
C ALA A 240 -7.02 25.40 8.30
N ALA A 241 -7.13 26.72 8.44
CA ALA A 241 -6.44 27.49 9.49
C ALA A 241 -4.92 27.59 9.40
N TRP A 242 -4.33 27.43 8.26
CA TRP A 242 -2.91 27.77 8.11
C TRP A 242 -2.63 29.22 8.48
N SER A 243 -1.70 29.47 9.40
CA SER A 243 -1.52 30.75 10.08
C SER A 243 -0.99 31.89 9.19
N HIS A 244 -0.57 31.60 7.97
CA HIS A 244 0.08 32.55 7.09
C HIS A 244 -0.82 33.16 5.98
N GLY A 245 -2.12 33.15 6.18
CA GLY A 245 -3.03 33.86 5.30
C GLY A 245 -3.76 33.00 4.26
N TRP A 246 -3.39 31.76 4.08
CA TRP A 246 -4.04 30.80 3.18
C TRP A 246 -5.50 30.50 3.54
N ASN A 247 -5.84 30.63 4.83
CA ASN A 247 -7.19 30.44 5.35
C ASN A 247 -8.09 31.68 5.18
N LYS A 248 -7.63 32.70 4.47
CA LYS A 248 -8.40 33.93 4.25
C LYS A 248 -9.45 33.82 3.14
N GLY A 249 -9.54 32.68 2.46
CA GLY A 249 -10.50 32.49 1.36
C GLY A 249 -11.83 33.22 1.48
N PRO A 250 -12.61 33.40 0.45
CA PRO A 250 -12.32 32.91 -0.90
C PRO A 250 -11.18 33.71 -1.56
N TRP A 251 -10.42 33.04 -2.40
CA TRP A 251 -9.27 33.62 -3.10
C TRP A 251 -9.60 34.89 -3.91
N LEU A 252 -10.78 34.98 -4.48
CA LEU A 252 -11.26 36.14 -5.25
C LEU A 252 -11.44 37.42 -4.40
N GLY A 253 -11.48 37.31 -3.11
CA GLY A 253 -11.58 38.47 -2.22
C GLY A 253 -10.24 39.05 -1.79
N GLN A 254 -9.13 38.51 -2.27
CA GLN A 254 -7.78 38.95 -1.91
C GLN A 254 -7.22 39.85 -3.02
N ASP A 255 -6.33 40.78 -2.65
CA ASP A 255 -5.60 41.60 -3.60
C ASP A 255 -4.52 40.74 -4.29
N THR A 256 -4.94 40.02 -5.30
CA THR A 256 -4.14 39.08 -6.07
C THR A 256 -3.88 39.56 -7.51
N ALA A 257 -3.89 40.85 -7.71
CA ALA A 257 -3.74 41.45 -9.06
C ALA A 257 -2.46 40.99 -9.81
N ALA A 258 -1.49 40.49 -9.10
CA ALA A 258 -0.24 39.91 -9.61
C ALA A 258 -0.29 38.41 -9.89
N TYR A 259 -1.37 37.71 -9.48
CA TYR A 259 -1.45 36.26 -9.50
C TYR A 259 -2.55 35.75 -10.43
N TYR A 260 -2.85 34.44 -10.35
CA TYR A 260 -3.94 33.84 -11.10
C TYR A 260 -5.26 34.53 -10.83
N CYS A 261 -5.88 35.07 -11.87
CA CYS A 261 -7.13 35.83 -11.82
C CYS A 261 -8.26 35.00 -12.44
N PRO A 262 -8.86 34.06 -11.72
CA PRO A 262 -9.98 33.27 -12.22
C PRO A 262 -11.21 34.18 -12.42
N THR A 263 -12.05 33.85 -13.40
CA THR A 263 -13.30 34.55 -13.64
C THR A 263 -14.49 33.90 -12.93
N ALA A 264 -14.36 32.65 -12.49
CA ALA A 264 -15.42 31.95 -11.80
C ALA A 264 -14.90 30.85 -10.88
N TYR A 265 -15.50 30.76 -9.67
CA TYR A 265 -15.35 29.60 -8.81
C TYR A 265 -16.20 28.44 -9.30
N LYS A 266 -15.70 27.21 -9.16
CA LYS A 266 -16.41 25.99 -9.50
C LYS A 266 -16.18 24.91 -8.45
N THR A 267 -17.12 23.98 -8.33
CA THR A 267 -16.81 22.64 -7.82
C THR A 267 -16.23 21.81 -8.98
N TRP A 268 -15.48 20.77 -8.67
CA TRP A 268 -14.94 19.87 -9.70
C TRP A 268 -16.04 19.30 -10.58
N ARG A 269 -17.14 18.85 -9.97
CA ARG A 269 -18.30 18.33 -10.70
C ARG A 269 -18.87 19.36 -11.67
N ASP A 270 -19.11 20.59 -11.21
CA ASP A 270 -19.68 21.66 -12.06
C ASP A 270 -18.71 22.05 -13.20
N TYR A 271 -17.40 22.10 -12.91
CA TYR A 271 -16.39 22.35 -13.93
C TYR A 271 -16.41 21.25 -15.01
N ILE A 272 -16.32 19.99 -14.63
CA ILE A 272 -16.23 18.87 -15.58
C ILE A 272 -17.53 18.73 -16.39
N GLN A 273 -18.69 18.88 -15.77
CA GLN A 273 -19.98 18.70 -16.44
C GLN A 273 -20.40 19.86 -17.32
N ASN A 274 -20.08 21.11 -16.92
CA ASN A 274 -20.69 22.30 -17.50
C ASN A 274 -19.70 23.30 -18.10
N CYS A 275 -18.40 23.19 -17.82
CA CYS A 275 -17.41 24.19 -18.23
C CYS A 275 -16.34 23.62 -19.14
N SER A 276 -15.85 22.40 -18.87
CA SER A 276 -14.84 21.74 -19.70
C SER A 276 -15.40 21.36 -21.08
N ASN A 277 -14.51 21.00 -21.99
CA ASN A 277 -14.90 20.63 -23.36
C ASN A 277 -15.76 19.34 -23.42
N GLY A 278 -15.94 18.63 -22.34
CA GLY A 278 -16.77 17.41 -22.26
C GLY A 278 -16.21 16.21 -23.03
N SER A 279 -15.22 16.38 -23.89
CA SER A 279 -14.55 15.31 -24.62
C SER A 279 -13.24 14.92 -23.93
N THR A 280 -13.05 13.62 -23.75
CA THR A 280 -11.76 13.06 -23.34
C THR A 280 -10.97 12.73 -24.60
N GLY A 281 -9.88 13.47 -24.85
CA GLY A 281 -9.07 13.26 -26.04
C GLY A 281 -8.33 11.94 -26.02
N ASP A 282 -7.73 11.56 -24.88
CA ASP A 282 -6.76 10.48 -24.78
C ASP A 282 -7.03 9.54 -23.60
N ASP A 283 -6.62 8.31 -23.78
CA ASP A 283 -6.51 7.33 -22.71
C ASP A 283 -5.13 7.46 -22.02
N TRP A 284 -5.13 7.73 -20.73
CA TRP A 284 -3.94 7.85 -19.92
C TRP A 284 -3.83 6.69 -18.94
N HIS A 285 -2.86 5.82 -19.15
CA HIS A 285 -2.53 4.71 -18.25
C HIS A 285 -1.66 5.22 -17.10
N PHE A 286 -2.22 6.13 -16.31
CA PHE A 286 -1.57 6.64 -15.12
C PHE A 286 -1.38 5.50 -14.11
N SER A 287 -0.15 5.32 -13.66
CA SER A 287 0.23 4.27 -12.72
C SER A 287 0.98 4.85 -11.52
N GLN A 288 1.39 3.99 -10.61
CA GLN A 288 2.26 4.39 -9.51
C GLN A 288 3.64 4.87 -9.97
N GLU A 289 4.04 4.56 -11.21
CA GLU A 289 5.24 5.11 -11.84
C GLU A 289 5.12 6.63 -12.16
N ASP A 290 3.90 7.14 -12.22
CA ASP A 290 3.58 8.54 -12.48
C ASP A 290 3.43 9.38 -11.20
N VAL A 291 3.62 8.78 -10.03
CA VAL A 291 3.60 9.47 -8.74
C VAL A 291 5.04 9.65 -8.25
N LEU A 292 5.45 10.90 -8.07
CA LEU A 292 6.72 11.21 -7.42
C LEU A 292 6.57 11.03 -5.92
N CYS A 293 7.16 9.97 -5.41
CA CYS A 293 7.10 9.59 -4.00
C CYS A 293 8.27 10.19 -3.20
N SER A 294 8.55 11.48 -3.38
CA SER A 294 9.69 12.13 -2.72
C SER A 294 9.57 12.15 -1.19
N LEU A 295 8.37 12.10 -0.68
CA LEU A 295 8.09 12.06 0.76
C LEU A 295 7.73 10.68 1.31
N MET A 296 8.14 9.63 0.66
CA MET A 296 8.01 8.28 1.21
C MET A 296 8.96 8.00 2.38
N TRP A 297 9.61 9.03 2.86
CA TRP A 297 10.49 9.00 4.02
C TRP A 297 9.76 8.66 5.32
N GLY A 298 8.46 8.91 5.46
CA GLY A 298 7.69 8.39 6.58
C GLY A 298 7.80 6.87 6.71
N THR A 299 7.76 6.16 5.58
CA THR A 299 7.99 4.71 5.55
C THR A 299 9.46 4.33 5.63
N GLN A 300 10.38 5.24 5.31
CA GLN A 300 11.82 5.00 5.21
C GLN A 300 12.57 5.53 6.44
N VAL A 301 12.15 6.66 6.99
CA VAL A 301 12.79 7.28 8.16
C VAL A 301 12.24 6.76 9.47
N MET A 302 10.97 6.47 9.51
CA MET A 302 10.33 5.80 10.63
C MET A 302 9.96 4.37 10.22
N GLN A 303 10.95 3.63 9.75
CA GLN A 303 10.84 2.27 9.24
C GLN A 303 10.00 1.36 10.17
N ARG A 304 10.15 1.54 11.50
CA ARG A 304 9.34 0.82 12.48
C ARG A 304 7.83 1.09 12.34
N LEU A 305 7.42 2.33 11.98
CA LEU A 305 6.00 2.66 11.79
C LEU A 305 5.45 1.95 10.56
N ALA A 306 6.22 1.91 9.47
CA ALA A 306 5.84 1.17 8.27
C ALA A 306 5.64 -0.34 8.57
N ARG A 307 6.51 -0.93 9.41
CA ARG A 307 6.36 -2.32 9.88
C ARG A 307 5.13 -2.49 10.78
N GLU A 308 4.93 -1.60 11.74
CA GLU A 308 3.78 -1.63 12.66
C GLU A 308 2.45 -1.53 11.87
N ILE A 309 2.38 -0.64 10.87
CA ILE A 309 1.21 -0.47 10.00
C ILE A 309 0.99 -1.72 9.14
N ARG A 310 2.03 -2.26 8.48
CA ARG A 310 1.92 -3.45 7.65
C ARG A 310 1.48 -4.67 8.46
N THR A 311 2.05 -4.86 9.64
CA THR A 311 1.63 -5.93 10.54
C THR A 311 0.15 -5.80 10.91
N ALA A 312 -0.31 -4.58 11.17
CA ALA A 312 -1.71 -4.32 11.51
C ALA A 312 -2.65 -4.60 10.32
N GLU A 313 -2.26 -4.22 9.09
CA GLU A 313 -3.01 -4.54 7.87
C GLU A 313 -3.17 -6.06 7.68
N ASN A 314 -2.07 -6.79 7.73
CA ASN A 314 -2.10 -8.24 7.53
C ASN A 314 -2.93 -8.94 8.61
N THR A 315 -2.77 -8.53 9.87
CA THR A 315 -3.45 -9.16 11.00
C THR A 315 -4.96 -8.93 10.98
N ILE A 316 -5.44 -7.74 10.59
CA ILE A 316 -6.88 -7.47 10.56
C ILE A 316 -7.58 -8.21 9.41
N VAL A 317 -6.95 -8.29 8.25
CA VAL A 317 -7.50 -9.06 7.11
C VAL A 317 -7.62 -10.54 7.49
N GLN A 318 -6.57 -11.11 8.08
CA GLN A 318 -6.60 -12.49 8.56
C GLN A 318 -7.64 -12.69 9.68
N ALA A 319 -7.83 -11.71 10.58
CA ALA A 319 -8.83 -11.76 11.64
C ALA A 319 -10.28 -11.79 11.09
N GLU A 320 -10.59 -11.00 10.07
CA GLU A 320 -11.90 -11.02 9.40
C GLU A 320 -12.18 -12.39 8.77
N LYS A 321 -11.19 -12.97 8.08
CA LYS A 321 -11.29 -14.30 7.47
C LYS A 321 -11.50 -15.39 8.53
N MET A 322 -10.77 -15.34 9.64
CA MET A 322 -10.93 -16.30 10.76
C MET A 322 -12.28 -16.14 11.48
N ALA A 323 -12.74 -14.91 11.71
CA ALA A 323 -14.08 -14.66 12.26
C ALA A 323 -15.18 -15.17 11.32
N SER A 324 -14.97 -15.05 10.01
CA SER A 324 -15.90 -15.59 9.00
C SER A 324 -16.00 -17.11 9.09
N TYR A 325 -14.88 -17.82 9.29
CA TYR A 325 -14.91 -19.26 9.52
C TYR A 325 -15.66 -19.62 10.80
N ALA A 326 -15.41 -18.93 11.91
CA ALA A 326 -16.13 -19.18 13.16
C ALA A 326 -17.64 -18.97 13.01
N LYS A 327 -18.05 -17.92 12.28
CA LYS A 327 -19.47 -17.69 12.00
C LYS A 327 -20.06 -18.74 11.05
N LEU A 328 -19.36 -19.09 9.99
CA LEU A 328 -19.80 -20.04 8.98
C LEU A 328 -19.97 -21.46 9.53
N TYR A 329 -18.96 -21.96 10.26
CA TYR A 329 -18.90 -23.35 10.72
C TYR A 329 -19.48 -23.58 12.13
N ARG A 330 -19.59 -22.51 12.95
CA ARG A 330 -20.04 -22.60 14.34
C ARG A 330 -21.24 -21.69 14.67
N GLY A 331 -21.71 -20.87 13.72
CA GLY A 331 -22.83 -19.98 13.92
C GLY A 331 -22.55 -18.78 14.83
N GLU A 332 -21.28 -18.45 15.06
CA GLU A 332 -20.87 -17.41 16.00
C GLU A 332 -21.30 -16.02 15.58
N LYS A 333 -21.48 -15.15 16.57
CA LYS A 333 -21.79 -13.74 16.30
C LYS A 333 -20.58 -13.04 15.69
N TRP A 334 -20.82 -12.26 14.63
CA TRP A 334 -19.79 -11.41 14.03
C TRP A 334 -19.27 -10.36 15.03
N PRO A 335 -17.96 -10.25 15.27
CA PRO A 335 -17.40 -9.35 16.28
C PRO A 335 -17.25 -7.91 15.76
N MET A 336 -18.38 -7.29 15.34
CA MET A 336 -18.43 -6.02 14.62
C MET A 336 -17.67 -4.89 15.33
N ASP A 337 -17.92 -4.70 16.64
CA ASP A 337 -17.29 -3.59 17.38
C ASP A 337 -15.76 -3.71 17.44
N SER A 338 -15.23 -4.94 17.53
CA SER A 338 -13.78 -5.18 17.54
C SER A 338 -13.17 -4.96 16.16
N ILE A 339 -13.83 -5.43 15.12
CA ILE A 339 -13.38 -5.27 13.73
C ILE A 339 -13.48 -3.80 13.29
N ASP A 340 -14.61 -3.13 13.55
CA ASP A 340 -14.77 -1.71 13.18
C ASP A 340 -13.75 -0.81 13.88
N GLU A 341 -13.47 -1.05 15.17
CA GLU A 341 -12.45 -0.25 15.88
C GLU A 341 -11.02 -0.60 15.44
N ALA A 342 -10.74 -1.86 15.08
CA ALA A 342 -9.45 -2.25 14.53
C ALA A 342 -9.21 -1.59 13.16
N TRP A 343 -10.20 -1.60 12.26
CA TRP A 343 -10.11 -0.86 10.99
C TRP A 343 -9.97 0.65 11.21
N ARG A 344 -10.74 1.22 12.14
CA ARG A 344 -10.65 2.65 12.46
C ARG A 344 -9.22 3.05 12.83
N THR A 345 -8.60 2.34 13.78
CA THR A 345 -7.25 2.69 14.24
C THR A 345 -6.17 2.38 13.19
N LEU A 346 -6.37 1.36 12.35
CA LEU A 346 -5.50 1.13 11.20
C LEU A 346 -5.58 2.29 10.20
N MET A 347 -6.78 2.67 9.79
CA MET A 347 -6.96 3.75 8.81
C MET A 347 -6.39 5.08 9.29
N LEU A 348 -6.55 5.41 10.58
CA LEU A 348 -5.91 6.58 11.19
C LEU A 348 -4.38 6.49 11.19
N SER A 349 -3.82 5.31 11.41
CA SER A 349 -2.36 5.11 11.38
C SER A 349 -1.76 5.29 9.98
N GLN A 350 -2.60 5.26 8.94
CA GLN A 350 -2.22 5.46 7.54
C GLN A 350 -2.36 6.91 7.06
N HIS A 351 -2.68 7.84 7.96
CA HIS A 351 -2.76 9.26 7.62
C HIS A 351 -1.42 9.76 7.06
N HIS A 352 -1.46 10.58 6.00
CA HIS A 352 -0.24 11.05 5.33
C HIS A 352 0.71 11.80 6.26
N ASP A 353 0.21 12.61 7.20
CA ASP A 353 1.04 13.35 8.16
C ASP A 353 1.87 12.46 9.08
N CYS A 354 1.44 11.24 9.36
CA CYS A 354 2.25 10.32 10.17
C CYS A 354 3.56 9.93 9.46
N TRP A 355 3.60 10.08 8.14
CA TRP A 355 4.74 9.77 7.30
C TRP A 355 5.56 10.99 6.94
N ILE A 356 4.91 12.16 6.83
CA ILE A 356 5.57 13.42 6.49
C ILE A 356 6.25 14.05 7.72
N VAL A 357 5.50 14.12 8.83
CA VAL A 357 5.89 14.88 10.01
C VAL A 357 5.73 14.07 11.31
N PRO A 358 6.34 12.86 11.38
CA PRO A 358 6.15 11.93 12.50
C PRO A 358 6.55 12.52 13.86
N TYR A 359 7.36 13.56 13.87
CA TYR A 359 7.79 14.31 15.06
C TYR A 359 6.79 15.39 15.53
N ASN A 360 5.83 15.78 14.68
CA ASN A 360 4.82 16.77 15.05
C ASN A 360 3.88 16.22 16.13
N ARG A 361 3.43 17.12 17.02
CA ARG A 361 2.55 16.77 18.14
C ARG A 361 1.10 17.07 17.80
N LEU A 362 0.25 16.07 17.95
CA LEU A 362 -1.19 16.21 17.79
C LEU A 362 -1.77 17.01 18.97
N ASN A 363 -2.28 18.19 18.66
CA ASN A 363 -2.90 19.08 19.68
C ASN A 363 -2.05 19.28 20.94
N GLY A 364 -0.72 19.37 20.79
CA GLY A 364 0.22 19.52 21.90
C GLY A 364 0.48 18.28 22.75
N GLY A 365 -0.14 17.15 22.39
CA GLY A 365 0.00 15.86 23.07
C GLY A 365 1.15 14.99 22.52
N LYS A 366 0.83 13.72 22.25
CA LYS A 366 1.78 12.76 21.64
C LYS A 366 2.16 13.18 20.23
N THR A 367 3.34 12.77 19.80
CA THR A 367 3.75 12.89 18.39
C THR A 367 2.92 11.96 17.49
N TRP A 368 2.93 12.23 16.18
CA TRP A 368 2.35 11.31 15.22
C TRP A 368 2.93 9.89 15.38
N ALA A 369 4.25 9.76 15.50
CA ALA A 369 4.92 8.48 15.68
C ALA A 369 4.44 7.73 16.93
N GLU A 370 4.30 8.39 18.07
CA GLU A 370 3.79 7.79 19.32
C GLU A 370 2.30 7.38 19.17
N THR A 371 1.52 8.19 18.49
CA THR A 371 0.09 7.96 18.27
C THR A 371 -0.14 6.79 17.30
N VAL A 372 0.62 6.72 16.22
CA VAL A 372 0.58 5.58 15.27
C VAL A 372 0.93 4.28 15.97
N THR A 373 1.96 4.28 16.82
CA THR A 373 2.30 3.08 17.61
C THR A 373 1.14 2.65 18.53
N ASP A 374 0.40 3.58 19.12
CA ASP A 374 -0.77 3.23 19.94
C ASP A 374 -1.93 2.69 19.09
N TRP A 375 -2.20 3.31 17.94
CA TRP A 375 -3.25 2.87 17.03
C TRP A 375 -2.97 1.48 16.44
N THR A 376 -1.77 1.24 15.93
CA THR A 376 -1.38 -0.07 15.38
C THR A 376 -1.38 -1.16 16.44
N ARG A 377 -0.95 -0.83 17.67
CA ARG A 377 -1.07 -1.73 18.83
C ARG A 377 -2.52 -2.09 19.12
N ASN A 378 -3.45 -1.10 19.11
CA ASN A 378 -4.88 -1.36 19.31
C ASN A 378 -5.43 -2.25 18.20
N THR A 379 -5.12 -1.96 16.93
CA THR A 379 -5.50 -2.81 15.80
C THR A 379 -5.04 -4.25 15.99
N ASN A 380 -3.74 -4.44 16.26
CA ASN A 380 -3.16 -5.78 16.45
C ASN A 380 -3.78 -6.53 17.64
N GLN A 381 -3.98 -5.85 18.78
CA GLN A 381 -4.58 -6.50 19.96
C GLN A 381 -6.03 -6.93 19.71
N LYS A 382 -6.83 -6.13 19.03
CA LYS A 382 -8.22 -6.49 18.72
C LYS A 382 -8.27 -7.58 17.68
N SER A 383 -7.48 -7.49 16.63
CA SER A 383 -7.39 -8.50 15.57
C SER A 383 -6.91 -9.84 16.11
N GLN A 384 -5.86 -9.85 16.92
CA GLN A 384 -5.35 -11.08 17.53
C GLN A 384 -6.39 -11.72 18.48
N ARG A 385 -7.11 -10.93 19.26
CA ARG A 385 -8.22 -11.46 20.09
C ARG A 385 -9.30 -12.13 19.24
N VAL A 386 -9.64 -11.54 18.10
CA VAL A 386 -10.62 -12.14 17.17
C VAL A 386 -10.08 -13.46 16.62
N ILE A 387 -8.81 -13.52 16.21
CA ILE A 387 -8.17 -14.76 15.75
C ILE A 387 -8.20 -15.81 16.86
N ASP A 388 -7.74 -15.49 18.07
CA ASP A 388 -7.66 -16.43 19.20
C ASP A 388 -9.04 -16.96 19.60
N GLN A 389 -10.07 -16.10 19.60
CA GLN A 389 -11.45 -16.51 19.86
C GLN A 389 -11.96 -17.44 18.76
N SER A 390 -11.72 -17.11 17.50
CA SER A 390 -12.10 -17.94 16.36
C SER A 390 -11.43 -19.31 16.40
N LEU A 391 -10.14 -19.36 16.69
CA LEU A 391 -9.40 -20.62 16.88
C LEU A 391 -10.00 -21.46 18.00
N LYS A 392 -10.28 -20.85 19.16
CA LYS A 392 -10.88 -21.55 20.30
C LYS A 392 -12.27 -22.12 19.98
N LEU A 393 -13.08 -21.37 19.24
CA LEU A 393 -14.42 -21.80 18.82
C LEU A 393 -14.35 -22.93 17.77
N MET A 394 -13.43 -22.83 16.83
CA MET A 394 -13.23 -23.84 15.79
C MET A 394 -12.62 -25.13 16.34
N ALA A 395 -11.52 -25.03 17.06
CA ALA A 395 -10.72 -26.18 17.50
C ALA A 395 -11.22 -26.83 18.82
N GLY A 396 -12.12 -26.19 19.55
CA GLY A 396 -12.66 -26.71 20.82
C GLY A 396 -11.63 -26.68 21.96
N GLN A 397 -11.85 -27.54 22.98
CA GLN A 397 -10.91 -27.64 24.11
C GLN A 397 -9.64 -28.38 23.69
N ARG A 398 -8.48 -27.87 24.14
CA ARG A 398 -7.18 -28.46 23.84
C ARG A 398 -7.14 -29.92 24.31
N ARG A 399 -6.80 -30.82 23.38
CA ARG A 399 -6.41 -32.21 23.64
C ARG A 399 -5.01 -32.43 23.12
N GLU A 400 -4.29 -33.32 23.77
CA GLU A 400 -2.94 -33.68 23.36
C GLU A 400 -2.94 -34.33 21.97
N ASN A 401 -1.91 -34.06 21.19
CA ASN A 401 -1.51 -34.63 19.91
C ASN A 401 -2.37 -34.35 18.67
N LYS A 402 -3.42 -33.55 18.73
CA LYS A 402 -4.26 -33.20 17.57
C LYS A 402 -4.06 -31.73 17.21
N ILE A 403 -3.90 -31.43 15.92
CA ILE A 403 -3.61 -30.09 15.43
C ILE A 403 -4.60 -29.71 14.33
N TRP A 404 -5.08 -28.48 14.38
CA TRP A 404 -5.74 -27.84 13.25
C TRP A 404 -4.80 -26.83 12.61
N VAL A 405 -4.77 -26.81 11.27
CA VAL A 405 -4.05 -25.82 10.48
C VAL A 405 -5.04 -25.12 9.58
N PHE A 406 -5.08 -23.80 9.65
CA PHE A 406 -6.01 -22.93 8.88
C PHE A 406 -5.28 -22.23 7.77
N ASN A 407 -5.94 -22.14 6.61
CA ASN A 407 -5.53 -21.40 5.43
C ASN A 407 -6.58 -20.33 5.11
N THR A 408 -6.18 -19.06 5.11
CA THR A 408 -7.04 -17.90 4.85
C THR A 408 -7.00 -17.43 3.39
N LEU A 409 -6.23 -18.11 2.52
CA LEU A 409 -6.11 -17.76 1.10
C LEU A 409 -7.00 -18.67 0.22
N ALA A 410 -7.33 -18.21 -0.99
CA ALA A 410 -8.15 -18.96 -1.95
C ALA A 410 -7.36 -20.01 -2.77
N VAL A 411 -6.12 -20.28 -2.40
CA VAL A 411 -5.24 -21.27 -3.03
C VAL A 411 -4.96 -22.43 -2.07
N GLU A 412 -4.80 -23.64 -2.60
CA GLU A 412 -4.30 -24.75 -1.78
C GLU A 412 -2.82 -24.48 -1.42
N ARG A 413 -2.45 -24.69 -0.17
CA ARG A 413 -1.09 -24.41 0.32
C ARG A 413 -0.43 -25.66 0.88
N GLU A 414 0.88 -25.78 0.61
CA GLU A 414 1.72 -26.80 1.22
C GLU A 414 3.00 -26.16 1.75
N GLU A 415 3.03 -25.84 3.04
CA GLU A 415 4.08 -25.03 3.65
C GLU A 415 4.52 -25.57 5.00
N LEU A 416 5.67 -25.10 5.47
CA LEU A 416 6.11 -25.35 6.83
C LEU A 416 5.30 -24.49 7.82
N VAL A 417 4.76 -25.14 8.83
CA VAL A 417 4.01 -24.48 9.90
C VAL A 417 4.51 -24.93 11.26
N SER A 418 4.63 -23.98 12.17
CA SER A 418 4.99 -24.28 13.57
C SER A 418 3.78 -24.26 14.49
N VAL A 419 3.77 -25.13 15.46
CA VAL A 419 2.74 -25.16 16.51
C VAL A 419 3.36 -25.26 17.89
N GLU A 420 2.84 -24.46 18.83
CA GLU A 420 3.21 -24.57 20.23
C GLU A 420 2.69 -25.88 20.82
N VAL A 421 3.59 -26.62 21.44
CA VAL A 421 3.29 -27.95 22.03
C VAL A 421 3.67 -27.98 23.50
N PRO A 422 3.07 -28.92 24.30
CA PRO A 422 3.42 -29.09 25.71
C PRO A 422 4.91 -29.35 25.90
N SER A 423 5.52 -28.74 26.91
CA SER A 423 6.93 -28.94 27.24
C SER A 423 7.27 -30.42 27.56
N SER A 424 6.28 -31.22 27.99
CA SER A 424 6.41 -32.66 28.20
C SER A 424 6.73 -33.47 26.94
N TRP A 425 6.59 -32.88 25.76
CA TRP A 425 6.93 -33.50 24.48
C TRP A 425 8.42 -33.39 24.15
N LYS A 426 9.13 -32.48 24.82
CA LYS A 426 10.56 -32.21 24.57
C LYS A 426 11.40 -33.45 24.81
N GLY A 427 12.34 -33.72 23.90
CA GLY A 427 13.24 -34.86 23.97
C GLY A 427 12.72 -36.16 23.35
N LYS A 428 11.54 -36.11 22.71
CA LYS A 428 10.98 -37.21 21.91
C LYS A 428 10.98 -36.81 20.44
N ASP A 429 11.06 -37.80 19.55
CA ASP A 429 10.89 -37.61 18.14
C ASP A 429 9.41 -37.79 17.77
N TRP A 430 8.91 -36.91 16.90
CA TRP A 430 7.49 -36.88 16.49
C TRP A 430 7.36 -36.92 14.97
N ILE A 431 6.23 -37.44 14.49
CA ILE A 431 5.77 -37.33 13.10
C ILE A 431 4.37 -36.70 13.10
N ALA A 432 4.09 -35.91 12.07
CA ALA A 432 2.75 -35.39 11.82
C ALA A 432 2.05 -36.31 10.80
N VAL A 433 0.85 -36.78 11.12
CA VAL A 433 0.06 -37.69 10.26
C VAL A 433 -1.21 -36.96 9.86
N ASP A 434 -1.46 -36.83 8.55
CA ASP A 434 -2.67 -36.19 8.02
C ASP A 434 -3.89 -37.15 8.13
N ASN A 435 -5.07 -36.66 7.76
CA ASN A 435 -6.32 -37.42 7.79
C ASN A 435 -6.39 -38.58 6.79
N ARG A 436 -5.42 -38.70 5.87
CA ARG A 436 -5.27 -39.81 4.90
C ARG A 436 -4.22 -40.83 5.34
N GLY A 437 -3.56 -40.58 6.48
CA GLY A 437 -2.46 -41.39 6.99
C GLY A 437 -1.09 -41.09 6.37
N VAL A 438 -0.93 -39.94 5.69
CA VAL A 438 0.37 -39.54 5.16
C VAL A 438 1.21 -38.93 6.27
N GLU A 439 2.42 -39.48 6.43
CA GLU A 439 3.38 -39.07 7.44
C GLU A 439 4.28 -37.94 6.95
N SER A 440 4.49 -36.91 7.76
CA SER A 440 5.46 -35.84 7.57
C SER A 440 6.44 -35.77 8.73
N PRO A 441 7.75 -35.56 8.47
CA PRO A 441 8.72 -35.36 9.52
C PRO A 441 8.41 -34.09 10.31
N THR A 442 8.88 -34.05 11.59
CA THR A 442 8.85 -32.83 12.39
C THR A 442 10.25 -32.37 12.76
N GLN A 443 10.37 -31.11 13.14
CA GLN A 443 11.62 -30.53 13.64
C GLN A 443 11.32 -29.63 14.85
N TRP A 444 12.11 -29.80 15.91
CA TRP A 444 12.07 -28.90 17.06
C TRP A 444 12.62 -27.53 16.66
N ILE A 445 11.93 -26.47 17.07
CA ILE A 445 12.40 -25.10 16.95
C ILE A 445 12.50 -24.52 18.36
N ASP A 446 13.64 -23.85 18.63
CA ASP A 446 13.87 -23.17 19.89
C ASP A 446 13.63 -21.66 19.71
N GLU A 447 12.50 -21.18 20.20
CA GLU A 447 12.13 -19.75 20.20
C GLU A 447 11.96 -19.25 21.64
N GLY A 448 13.05 -19.24 22.38
CA GLY A 448 13.09 -18.79 23.76
C GLY A 448 12.40 -19.77 24.73
N GLU A 449 11.41 -19.29 25.50
CA GLU A 449 10.70 -20.13 26.53
C GLU A 449 9.64 -21.06 25.93
N VAL A 450 9.28 -20.87 24.64
CA VAL A 450 8.18 -21.58 23.98
C VAL A 450 8.72 -22.78 23.21
N THR A 451 8.15 -23.96 23.47
CA THR A 451 8.48 -25.18 22.75
C THR A 451 7.58 -25.36 21.55
N LYS A 452 8.16 -25.37 20.34
CA LYS A 452 7.41 -25.51 19.09
C LYS A 452 7.91 -26.71 18.28
N LEU A 453 6.97 -27.34 17.56
CA LEU A 453 7.25 -28.30 16.50
C LEU A 453 6.90 -27.70 15.15
N LEU A 454 7.84 -27.80 14.22
CA LEU A 454 7.69 -27.48 12.81
C LEU A 454 7.34 -28.74 12.03
N PHE A 455 6.43 -28.64 11.08
CA PHE A 455 6.09 -29.73 10.15
C PHE A 455 5.56 -29.14 8.85
N ARG A 456 5.50 -29.94 7.77
CA ARG A 456 4.90 -29.53 6.51
C ARG A 456 3.42 -29.85 6.52
N ALA A 457 2.59 -28.83 6.32
CA ALA A 457 1.15 -28.97 6.28
C ALA A 457 0.61 -28.66 4.89
N LYS A 458 -0.24 -29.54 4.38
CA LYS A 458 -1.04 -29.32 3.18
C LYS A 458 -2.46 -28.96 3.59
N VAL A 459 -2.92 -27.75 3.20
CA VAL A 459 -4.18 -27.17 3.66
C VAL A 459 -4.98 -26.69 2.46
N PRO A 460 -6.26 -27.08 2.32
CA PRO A 460 -7.09 -26.65 1.19
C PRO A 460 -7.34 -25.14 1.21
N SER A 461 -7.70 -24.60 0.06
CA SER A 461 -8.07 -23.20 -0.11
C SER A 461 -9.18 -22.79 0.86
N THR A 462 -9.09 -21.57 1.44
CA THR A 462 -10.07 -21.01 2.39
C THR A 462 -10.64 -22.05 3.36
N GLY A 463 -9.75 -22.71 4.11
CA GLY A 463 -10.20 -23.86 4.88
C GLY A 463 -9.22 -24.29 5.97
N PHE A 464 -9.34 -25.55 6.33
CA PHE A 464 -8.47 -26.14 7.33
C PHE A 464 -8.19 -27.61 7.04
N ALA A 465 -7.07 -28.10 7.59
CA ALA A 465 -6.71 -29.53 7.65
C ALA A 465 -6.35 -29.90 9.10
N THR A 466 -6.52 -31.19 9.40
CA THR A 466 -6.19 -31.73 10.73
C THR A 466 -5.06 -32.74 10.64
N TYR A 467 -4.22 -32.72 11.67
CA TYR A 467 -3.08 -33.61 11.84
C TYR A 467 -3.09 -34.25 13.22
N ILE A 468 -2.45 -35.40 13.33
CA ILE A 468 -2.19 -36.10 14.60
C ILE A 468 -0.68 -36.21 14.75
N PHE A 469 -0.12 -35.74 15.85
CA PHE A 469 1.27 -36.00 16.17
C PHE A 469 1.40 -37.35 16.85
N GLN A 470 2.29 -38.17 16.34
CA GLN A 470 2.60 -39.50 16.91
C GLN A 470 4.07 -39.57 17.27
N GLU A 471 4.37 -40.19 18.40
CA GLU A 471 5.75 -40.44 18.83
C GLU A 471 6.41 -41.42 17.86
N SER A 472 7.57 -41.05 17.31
CA SER A 472 8.34 -41.85 16.36
C SER A 472 9.52 -42.51 17.03
N THR A 473 9.83 -43.73 16.62
CA THR A 473 11.04 -44.45 17.03
C THR A 473 12.23 -44.20 16.11
N SER A 474 11.99 -43.55 14.96
CA SER A 474 13.04 -43.24 13.99
C SER A 474 13.24 -41.73 13.84
N ARG A 475 14.48 -41.32 13.94
CA ARG A 475 14.86 -39.91 13.72
C ARG A 475 15.08 -39.65 12.24
N THR A 476 14.36 -38.67 11.69
CA THR A 476 14.59 -38.21 10.30
C THR A 476 15.95 -37.52 10.23
N LYS A 477 16.76 -37.90 9.22
CA LYS A 477 18.08 -37.26 9.01
C LYS A 477 17.92 -35.85 8.49
N ALA A 478 18.85 -34.97 8.87
CA ALA A 478 18.98 -33.64 8.29
C ALA A 478 19.34 -33.75 6.79
N THR A 479 18.66 -32.94 5.97
CA THR A 479 18.87 -32.85 4.52
C THR A 479 19.79 -31.71 4.13
N PHE A 480 20.07 -30.80 5.07
CA PHE A 480 20.90 -29.61 4.85
C PHE A 480 22.36 -29.88 5.23
N CYS A 481 23.30 -29.16 4.57
CA CYS A 481 24.71 -29.20 4.93
C CYS A 481 25.21 -27.79 5.26
N PHE A 482 25.89 -27.66 6.39
CA PHE A 482 26.68 -26.49 6.77
C PHE A 482 28.14 -26.88 6.88
N GLU A 483 29.01 -26.29 6.04
CA GLU A 483 30.42 -26.58 5.96
C GLU A 483 31.27 -25.31 6.16
N ARG A 484 32.31 -25.38 6.97
CA ARG A 484 33.36 -24.38 7.00
C ARG A 484 34.48 -24.81 6.04
N MET A 485 34.69 -24.01 5.00
CA MET A 485 35.67 -24.25 3.98
C MET A 485 37.11 -23.96 4.51
N HIS A 486 38.11 -24.49 3.83
CA HIS A 486 39.52 -24.31 4.24
C HIS A 486 39.99 -22.84 4.22
N ASP A 487 39.36 -22.00 3.37
CA ASP A 487 39.65 -20.57 3.26
C ASP A 487 38.84 -19.71 4.27
N GLY A 488 38.11 -20.36 5.16
CA GLY A 488 37.29 -19.74 6.21
C GLY A 488 35.88 -19.33 5.80
N ARG A 489 35.53 -19.43 4.52
CA ARG A 489 34.15 -19.22 4.04
C ARG A 489 33.22 -20.31 4.59
N CYS A 490 31.91 -20.02 4.57
CA CYS A 490 30.89 -20.96 5.01
C CYS A 490 29.96 -21.32 3.84
N ARG A 491 29.81 -22.61 3.57
CA ARG A 491 28.88 -23.13 2.57
C ARG A 491 27.61 -23.65 3.25
N LEU A 492 26.46 -23.25 2.73
CA LEU A 492 25.13 -23.71 3.11
C LEU A 492 24.52 -24.42 1.92
N GLU A 493 24.08 -25.65 2.11
CA GLU A 493 23.43 -26.42 1.03
C GLU A 493 22.06 -26.90 1.44
N SER A 494 21.12 -26.77 0.53
CA SER A 494 19.77 -27.36 0.60
C SER A 494 19.49 -28.18 -0.66
N ASP A 495 18.29 -28.70 -0.75
CA ASP A 495 17.78 -29.34 -1.96
C ASP A 495 17.69 -28.38 -3.18
N LEU A 496 17.50 -27.08 -2.93
CA LEU A 496 17.31 -26.07 -3.99
C LEU A 496 18.53 -25.15 -4.21
N TYR A 497 19.39 -24.96 -3.20
CA TYR A 497 20.43 -23.94 -3.22
C TYR A 497 21.77 -24.40 -2.69
N SER A 498 22.84 -23.77 -3.21
CA SER A 498 24.16 -23.72 -2.58
C SER A 498 24.56 -22.26 -2.40
N LEU A 499 24.70 -21.81 -1.14
CA LEU A 499 25.15 -20.46 -0.78
C LEU A 499 26.55 -20.51 -0.20
N VAL A 500 27.36 -19.49 -0.53
CA VAL A 500 28.68 -19.29 0.11
C VAL A 500 28.70 -17.92 0.77
N LEU A 501 28.88 -17.92 2.08
CA LEU A 501 29.03 -16.71 2.89
C LEU A 501 30.50 -16.43 3.19
N ASN A 502 30.90 -15.16 3.11
CA ASN A 502 32.28 -14.75 3.41
C ASN A 502 32.38 -14.01 4.75
N PRO A 503 32.89 -14.66 5.81
CA PRO A 503 33.09 -14.00 7.10
C PRO A 503 34.01 -12.78 7.04
N SER A 504 35.04 -12.77 6.18
CA SER A 504 35.95 -11.62 6.07
C SER A 504 35.35 -10.38 5.44
N LYS A 505 34.20 -10.55 4.75
CA LYS A 505 33.38 -9.48 4.16
C LYS A 505 32.03 -9.33 4.87
N GLY A 506 32.01 -9.31 6.18
CA GLY A 506 30.80 -9.07 6.97
C GLY A 506 29.71 -10.14 6.83
N GLY A 507 30.04 -11.32 6.29
CA GLY A 507 29.06 -12.37 6.03
C GLY A 507 28.27 -12.19 4.74
N ALA A 508 28.71 -11.32 3.84
CA ALA A 508 28.09 -11.15 2.53
C ALA A 508 28.06 -12.46 1.73
N VAL A 509 27.08 -12.60 0.86
CA VAL A 509 26.93 -13.78 -0.02
C VAL A 509 27.86 -13.61 -1.23
N GLU A 510 28.79 -14.53 -1.41
CA GLU A 510 29.71 -14.55 -2.56
C GLU A 510 29.26 -15.49 -3.68
N SER A 511 28.38 -16.43 -3.39
CA SER A 511 27.81 -17.33 -4.39
C SER A 511 26.40 -17.72 -3.98
N LEU A 512 25.48 -17.69 -4.92
CA LEU A 512 24.12 -18.24 -4.81
C LEU A 512 23.85 -19.06 -6.06
N LYS A 513 24.09 -20.36 -5.96
CA LYS A 513 23.79 -21.30 -7.04
C LYS A 513 22.41 -21.86 -6.88
N VAL A 514 21.63 -21.82 -7.95
CA VAL A 514 20.24 -22.26 -8.00
C VAL A 514 20.17 -23.61 -8.73
N ARG A 515 19.92 -24.69 -8.00
CA ARG A 515 20.00 -26.06 -8.50
C ARG A 515 18.96 -26.36 -9.59
N PHE A 516 17.72 -25.87 -9.41
CA PHE A 516 16.67 -26.05 -10.43
C PHE A 516 16.86 -25.16 -11.69
N LEU A 517 17.86 -24.26 -11.70
CA LEU A 517 18.37 -23.53 -12.86
C LEU A 517 19.72 -24.08 -13.34
N GLN A 518 19.98 -25.38 -13.19
CA GLN A 518 21.21 -26.05 -13.61
C GLN A 518 22.45 -25.52 -12.89
N ASP A 519 22.35 -25.28 -11.60
CA ASP A 519 23.39 -24.68 -10.74
C ASP A 519 23.87 -23.29 -11.21
N ARG A 520 22.96 -22.53 -11.84
CA ARG A 520 23.25 -21.17 -12.30
C ARG A 520 23.68 -20.31 -11.12
N GLU A 521 24.80 -19.61 -11.28
CA GLU A 521 25.23 -18.56 -10.35
C GLU A 521 24.40 -17.29 -10.57
N LEU A 522 23.92 -16.69 -9.49
CA LEU A 522 23.15 -15.44 -9.56
C LEU A 522 23.92 -14.22 -9.05
N VAL A 523 24.97 -14.41 -8.28
CA VAL A 523 25.71 -13.29 -7.68
C VAL A 523 26.70 -12.70 -8.70
N ASP A 524 26.58 -11.39 -8.93
CA ASP A 524 27.55 -10.62 -9.70
C ASP A 524 28.66 -10.08 -8.78
N LEU A 525 29.85 -10.64 -8.90
CA LEU A 525 31.02 -10.19 -8.16
C LEU A 525 31.74 -9.01 -8.84
N GLY A 526 31.44 -8.71 -10.11
CA GLY A 526 32.07 -7.65 -10.90
C GLY A 526 31.50 -6.25 -10.64
N ASN A 527 30.34 -6.14 -10.00
CA ASN A 527 29.59 -4.89 -9.83
C ASN A 527 30.25 -3.88 -8.86
N GLY A 528 31.22 -4.28 -8.06
CA GLY A 528 31.82 -3.45 -7.01
C GLY A 528 31.00 -3.33 -5.73
N ARG A 529 29.87 -4.05 -5.63
CA ARG A 529 29.06 -4.26 -4.43
C ARG A 529 28.98 -5.76 -4.13
N SER A 530 28.71 -6.08 -2.87
CA SER A 530 28.51 -7.47 -2.48
C SER A 530 27.03 -7.78 -2.35
N PHE A 531 26.64 -9.00 -2.68
CA PHE A 531 25.28 -9.45 -2.50
C PHE A 531 24.96 -9.56 -0.99
N ASN A 532 23.83 -8.96 -0.58
CA ASN A 532 23.43 -8.85 0.80
C ASN A 532 24.34 -7.92 1.66
N GLU A 533 24.95 -6.91 1.03
CA GLU A 533 25.75 -5.87 1.67
C GLU A 533 24.82 -4.78 2.23
N LEU A 534 25.02 -4.41 3.51
CA LEU A 534 24.48 -3.17 4.07
C LEU A 534 25.48 -2.03 3.81
N ARG A 535 24.97 -0.93 3.23
CA ARG A 535 25.80 0.25 2.99
C ARG A 535 24.97 1.51 3.05
N GLY A 536 25.47 2.55 3.71
CA GLY A 536 24.83 3.86 3.79
C GLY A 536 25.84 4.98 4.01
N PHE A 537 25.45 6.23 3.81
CA PHE A 537 26.28 7.39 4.09
C PHE A 537 26.02 7.88 5.52
N PHE A 538 27.05 7.79 6.34
CA PHE A 538 27.00 8.23 7.74
C PHE A 538 27.46 9.68 7.81
N ILE A 539 26.55 10.58 8.12
CA ILE A 539 26.79 12.04 8.06
C ILE A 539 27.92 12.47 9.00
N GLU A 540 27.96 11.92 10.21
CA GLU A 540 28.99 12.24 11.21
C GLU A 540 30.41 11.83 10.77
N LYS A 541 30.49 10.79 9.94
CA LYS A 541 31.76 10.33 9.38
C LYS A 541 32.09 10.96 8.04
N ASN A 542 31.13 11.66 7.44
CA ASN A 542 31.20 12.21 6.09
C ASN A 542 31.68 11.16 5.06
N SER A 543 31.19 9.92 5.19
CA SER A 543 31.62 8.80 4.35
C SER A 543 30.58 7.68 4.31
N PHE A 544 30.63 6.91 3.23
CA PHE A 544 29.92 5.64 3.19
C PHE A 544 30.61 4.63 4.11
N LEU A 545 29.81 3.89 4.89
CA LEU A 545 30.24 2.71 5.62
C LEU A 545 29.53 1.49 5.07
N SER A 546 30.21 0.35 5.08
CA SER A 546 29.68 -0.93 4.61
C SER A 546 29.86 -2.03 5.65
N SER A 547 28.91 -2.96 5.68
CA SER A 547 29.03 -4.18 6.49
C SER A 547 30.20 -5.06 6.05
N THR A 548 30.69 -4.89 4.80
CA THR A 548 31.78 -5.70 4.23
C THR A 548 33.17 -5.24 4.65
N GLU A 549 33.29 -4.10 5.35
CA GLU A 549 34.58 -3.53 5.79
C GLU A 549 35.17 -4.24 7.01
N GLN A 550 34.35 -5.03 7.70
CA GLN A 550 34.76 -5.71 8.92
C GLN A 550 34.37 -7.20 8.88
N PRO A 551 35.12 -8.07 9.54
CA PRO A 551 34.77 -9.48 9.60
C PRO A 551 33.53 -9.73 10.46
N ALA A 552 32.79 -10.77 10.12
CA ALA A 552 31.63 -11.27 10.86
C ALA A 552 31.89 -12.70 11.38
N THR A 553 31.16 -13.06 12.42
CA THR A 553 31.08 -14.43 12.91
C THR A 553 29.86 -15.12 12.35
N ILE A 554 30.05 -16.31 11.77
CA ILE A 554 28.94 -17.11 11.23
C ILE A 554 28.79 -18.37 12.08
N ARG A 555 27.56 -18.62 12.54
CA ARG A 555 27.22 -19.81 13.36
C ARG A 555 25.98 -20.52 12.83
N LEU A 556 26.04 -21.84 12.81
CA LEU A 556 24.85 -22.66 12.62
C LEU A 556 24.01 -22.60 13.91
N ILE A 557 22.74 -22.23 13.79
CA ILE A 557 21.78 -22.18 14.93
C ILE A 557 20.93 -23.43 14.95
N GLU A 558 20.37 -23.79 13.79
CA GLU A 558 19.47 -24.95 13.64
C GLU A 558 19.83 -25.73 12.38
N GLN A 559 19.74 -27.04 12.46
CA GLN A 559 19.88 -27.95 11.34
C GLN A 559 19.06 -29.21 11.60
N GLY A 560 18.04 -29.40 10.79
CA GLY A 560 17.14 -30.55 10.89
C GLY A 560 16.67 -31.04 9.52
N PRO A 561 15.64 -31.88 9.47
CA PRO A 561 15.11 -32.39 8.20
C PRO A 561 14.33 -31.34 7.40
N LEU A 562 13.80 -30.30 8.04
CA LEU A 562 12.89 -29.34 7.42
C LEU A 562 13.48 -27.94 7.29
N LEU A 563 14.43 -27.58 8.15
CA LEU A 563 14.93 -26.23 8.24
C LEU A 563 16.39 -26.19 8.64
N MET A 564 17.17 -25.30 8.02
CA MET A 564 18.47 -24.86 8.49
C MET A 564 18.46 -23.35 8.72
N LYS A 565 18.97 -22.90 9.87
CA LYS A 565 19.11 -21.49 10.23
C LYS A 565 20.54 -21.17 10.63
N VAL A 566 21.08 -20.12 10.03
CA VAL A 566 22.44 -19.62 10.27
C VAL A 566 22.36 -18.19 10.78
N CYS A 567 23.22 -17.84 11.75
CA CYS A 567 23.36 -16.49 12.27
C CYS A 567 24.69 -15.88 11.84
N VAL A 568 24.61 -14.67 11.32
CA VAL A 568 25.75 -13.80 11.00
C VAL A 568 25.77 -12.66 12.01
N GLN A 569 26.87 -12.49 12.75
CA GLN A 569 27.11 -11.37 13.66
C GLN A 569 28.24 -10.51 13.13
N GLY A 570 27.92 -9.32 12.68
CA GLY A 570 28.83 -8.37 12.05
C GLY A 570 28.67 -6.96 12.60
N LYS A 571 29.33 -6.01 11.93
CA LYS A 571 29.23 -4.59 12.24
C LYS A 571 29.20 -3.77 10.95
N ILE A 572 28.50 -2.62 11.01
CA ILE A 572 28.66 -1.54 10.07
C ILE A 572 29.25 -0.34 10.82
N GLY A 573 30.49 0.03 10.52
CA GLY A 573 31.23 0.96 11.35
C GLY A 573 31.37 0.43 12.81
N VAL A 574 30.78 1.16 13.78
CA VAL A 574 30.76 0.77 15.20
C VAL A 574 29.47 0.04 15.61
N HIS A 575 28.47 -0.01 14.73
CA HIS A 575 27.12 -0.50 15.02
C HIS A 575 27.02 -2.00 14.77
N PRO A 576 26.77 -2.83 15.79
CA PRO A 576 26.62 -4.26 15.61
C PRO A 576 25.29 -4.60 14.91
N PHE A 577 25.34 -5.62 14.08
CA PHE A 577 24.13 -6.24 13.55
C PHE A 577 24.14 -7.77 13.76
N VAL A 578 22.94 -8.32 13.85
CA VAL A 578 22.69 -9.75 13.81
C VAL A 578 21.76 -10.03 12.64
N GLN A 579 22.18 -10.93 11.75
CA GLN A 579 21.38 -11.40 10.65
C GLN A 579 21.14 -12.91 10.77
N THR A 580 19.92 -13.35 10.50
CA THR A 580 19.59 -14.77 10.33
C THR A 580 19.29 -15.04 8.86
N ILE A 581 19.76 -16.18 8.37
CA ILE A 581 19.48 -16.71 7.03
C ILE A 581 18.86 -18.09 7.24
N GLN A 582 17.69 -18.30 6.66
CA GLN A 582 16.89 -19.51 6.81
C GLN A 582 16.64 -20.16 5.46
N LEU A 583 16.99 -21.43 5.36
CA LEU A 583 16.66 -22.30 4.25
C LEU A 583 15.69 -23.37 4.70
N ALA A 584 14.60 -23.57 3.96
CA ALA A 584 13.58 -24.55 4.25
C ALA A 584 13.50 -25.59 3.14
N GLN A 585 13.25 -26.83 3.47
CA GLN A 585 13.17 -27.93 2.50
C GLN A 585 12.00 -27.71 1.53
N GLY A 586 12.26 -27.79 0.23
CA GLY A 586 11.27 -27.62 -0.83
C GLY A 586 10.67 -26.21 -0.93
N GLU A 587 11.15 -25.23 -0.14
CA GLU A 587 10.72 -23.85 -0.19
C GLU A 587 11.71 -23.02 -1.02
N PRO A 588 11.28 -22.45 -2.14
CA PRO A 588 12.19 -21.66 -3.00
C PRO A 588 12.52 -20.29 -2.40
N ARG A 589 11.79 -19.82 -1.41
CA ARG A 589 12.08 -18.56 -0.72
C ARG A 589 13.16 -18.76 0.34
N ILE A 590 14.16 -17.88 0.34
CA ILE A 590 15.17 -17.78 1.39
C ILE A 590 14.79 -16.63 2.29
N ASP A 591 14.44 -16.94 3.54
CA ASP A 591 14.00 -15.93 4.50
C ASP A 591 15.18 -15.36 5.28
N MET A 592 15.22 -14.06 5.42
CA MET A 592 16.28 -13.34 6.10
C MET A 592 15.70 -12.33 7.08
N HIS A 593 16.38 -12.17 8.22
CA HIS A 593 16.03 -11.15 9.19
C HIS A 593 17.30 -10.47 9.68
N ILE A 594 17.29 -9.14 9.75
CA ILE A 594 18.40 -8.35 10.27
C ILE A 594 17.93 -7.45 11.39
N LYS A 595 18.76 -7.38 12.45
CA LYS A 595 18.61 -6.43 13.54
C LYS A 595 19.90 -5.65 13.68
N ILE A 596 19.81 -4.32 13.70
CA ILE A 596 20.92 -3.40 13.87
C ILE A 596 20.73 -2.66 15.19
N ASP A 597 21.71 -2.78 16.10
CA ASP A 597 21.74 -2.05 17.34
C ASP A 597 22.61 -0.79 17.19
N TRP A 598 21.99 0.37 17.30
CA TRP A 598 22.65 1.64 17.05
C TRP A 598 23.44 2.13 18.26
N MET A 599 24.67 2.55 18.03
CA MET A 599 25.55 3.11 19.05
C MET A 599 25.57 4.62 18.95
N GLY A 600 24.81 5.29 19.84
CA GLY A 600 24.69 6.75 19.85
C GLY A 600 23.57 7.28 18.95
N ASP A 601 23.56 8.57 18.72
CA ASP A 601 22.63 9.28 17.84
C ASP A 601 23.20 9.26 16.42
N VAL A 602 22.64 8.44 15.56
CA VAL A 602 23.20 8.15 14.23
C VAL A 602 22.40 8.89 13.16
N GLN A 603 23.11 9.54 12.24
CA GLN A 603 22.53 10.15 11.06
C GLN A 603 23.01 9.44 9.77
N ILE A 604 22.04 8.98 8.97
CA ILE A 604 22.28 8.26 7.72
C ILE A 604 21.43 8.88 6.63
N GLY A 605 22.06 9.41 5.58
CA GLY A 605 21.38 10.06 4.47
C GLY A 605 22.29 11.04 3.73
N GLU A 606 21.73 11.80 2.82
CA GLU A 606 22.48 12.82 2.07
C GLU A 606 22.89 13.96 3.01
N PRO A 607 24.19 14.33 3.02
CA PRO A 607 24.66 15.44 3.87
C PRO A 607 24.17 16.80 3.35
N GLY A 608 23.94 17.75 4.26
CA GLY A 608 23.65 19.14 3.91
C GLY A 608 22.34 19.36 3.14
N ILE A 609 21.34 18.51 3.39
CA ILE A 609 20.03 18.70 2.78
C ILE A 609 19.38 19.98 3.32
N GLU A 610 19.31 20.96 2.45
CA GLU A 610 18.34 22.04 2.49
C GLU A 610 17.41 21.85 1.31
N PHE A 611 16.25 22.55 1.30
CA PHE A 611 15.37 22.53 0.13
C PHE A 611 16.18 22.92 -1.11
N LYS A 612 16.47 21.94 -1.97
CA LYS A 612 17.19 22.17 -3.24
C LYS A 612 16.26 22.85 -4.21
N THR A 613 16.37 24.17 -4.26
CA THR A 613 15.54 25.01 -5.15
C THR A 613 15.87 24.79 -6.63
N GLU A 614 17.01 24.22 -6.97
CA GLU A 614 17.47 24.04 -8.34
C GLU A 614 16.83 22.82 -9.05
N ASP A 615 16.49 21.77 -8.32
CA ASP A 615 15.76 20.63 -8.87
C ASP A 615 14.66 20.18 -7.88
N PRO A 616 13.41 20.58 -8.12
CA PRO A 616 12.30 20.26 -7.21
C PRO A 616 12.07 18.76 -7.04
N ARG A 617 12.51 17.92 -8.00
CA ARG A 617 12.39 16.46 -7.89
C ARG A 617 13.38 15.87 -6.93
N LYS A 618 14.50 16.56 -6.67
CA LYS A 618 15.50 16.25 -5.66
C LYS A 618 15.32 17.09 -4.39
N SER A 619 14.18 17.70 -4.18
CA SER A 619 13.87 18.51 -2.99
C SER A 619 14.00 17.68 -1.70
N PHE A 620 13.95 16.38 -1.84
CA PHE A 620 14.17 15.40 -0.79
C PHE A 620 15.18 14.36 -1.26
N TYR A 621 15.74 13.71 -0.40
CA TYR A 621 16.81 12.76 -0.21
C TYR A 621 17.14 11.87 -1.41
N ASP A 622 18.40 11.87 -1.77
CA ASP A 622 18.93 10.89 -2.70
C ASP A 622 19.01 9.52 -2.01
N ASP A 623 18.26 8.56 -2.50
CA ASP A 623 18.18 7.21 -1.93
C ASP A 623 19.56 6.49 -1.92
N ARG A 624 20.50 6.91 -2.79
CA ARG A 624 21.88 6.36 -2.79
C ARG A 624 22.60 6.52 -1.45
N TYR A 625 22.26 7.56 -0.68
CA TYR A 625 22.89 7.88 0.61
C TYR A 625 22.21 7.21 1.80
N LYS A 626 20.99 6.67 1.63
CA LYS A 626 20.28 5.93 2.69
C LYS A 626 20.96 4.61 3.02
N LEU A 627 20.57 3.97 4.08
CA LEU A 627 21.05 2.62 4.39
C LEU A 627 20.34 1.63 3.46
N LEU A 628 21.09 1.11 2.51
CA LEU A 628 20.60 0.18 1.50
C LEU A 628 21.13 -1.22 1.74
N LEU A 629 20.34 -2.21 1.33
CA LEU A 629 20.70 -3.62 1.24
C LEU A 629 20.82 -3.99 -0.24
N TYR A 630 22.01 -4.35 -0.71
CA TYR A 630 22.34 -4.52 -2.12
C TYR A 630 22.23 -5.97 -2.61
N PHE A 631 21.73 -6.12 -3.85
CA PHE A 631 21.57 -7.42 -4.51
C PHE A 631 22.14 -7.39 -5.95
N PRO A 632 23.49 -7.30 -6.12
CA PRO A 632 24.10 -7.39 -7.45
C PRO A 632 23.90 -8.80 -8.03
N THR A 633 23.35 -8.88 -9.24
CA THR A 633 23.03 -10.16 -9.88
C THR A 633 23.44 -10.19 -11.34
N GLU A 634 23.94 -11.33 -11.81
CA GLU A 634 24.24 -11.66 -13.21
C GLU A 634 22.94 -11.97 -13.99
N ILE A 635 22.06 -10.96 -14.13
CA ILE A 635 20.83 -11.05 -14.90
C ILE A 635 20.93 -10.11 -16.08
N GLU A 636 20.98 -10.66 -17.31
CA GLU A 636 21.16 -9.91 -18.53
C GLU A 636 19.90 -9.17 -18.97
N SER A 637 20.07 -7.97 -19.52
CA SER A 637 18.97 -7.14 -20.04
C SER A 637 17.75 -7.10 -19.11
N PRO A 638 17.93 -6.73 -17.82
CA PRO A 638 16.91 -6.95 -16.82
C PRO A 638 15.67 -6.08 -17.03
N LEU A 639 14.51 -6.67 -16.73
CA LEU A 639 13.26 -5.96 -16.50
C LEU A 639 13.01 -5.91 -15.01
N ILE A 640 12.51 -4.78 -14.52
CA ILE A 640 12.14 -4.61 -13.11
C ILE A 640 10.61 -4.48 -13.03
N TYR A 641 10.01 -5.31 -12.20
CA TYR A 641 8.59 -5.24 -11.84
C TYR A 641 8.44 -5.02 -10.34
N LYS A 642 7.37 -4.35 -9.95
CA LYS A 642 7.04 -4.13 -8.54
C LYS A 642 5.55 -4.23 -8.32
N ASP A 643 5.13 -4.59 -7.12
CA ASP A 643 3.74 -4.53 -6.74
C ASP A 643 3.26 -3.09 -6.46
N ALA A 644 1.98 -2.91 -6.62
CA ALA A 644 1.20 -1.75 -6.20
C ALA A 644 -0.18 -2.24 -5.76
N PRO A 645 -1.00 -1.44 -5.08
CA PRO A 645 -2.35 -1.87 -4.70
C PRO A 645 -3.17 -2.35 -5.90
N PHE A 646 -3.50 -3.64 -5.94
CA PHE A 646 -4.19 -4.32 -7.05
C PHE A 646 -3.56 -4.08 -8.43
N ASP A 647 -2.22 -4.03 -8.49
CA ASP A 647 -1.50 -3.80 -9.74
C ASP A 647 -0.06 -4.33 -9.65
N VAL A 648 0.54 -4.57 -10.82
CA VAL A 648 1.98 -4.82 -10.98
C VAL A 648 2.53 -3.84 -12.00
N CYS A 649 3.43 -2.97 -11.56
CA CYS A 649 4.02 -1.95 -12.40
C CYS A 649 5.38 -2.39 -12.93
N LYS A 650 5.62 -2.16 -14.22
CA LYS A 650 6.98 -2.22 -14.79
C LYS A 650 7.72 -0.93 -14.45
N SER A 651 8.82 -1.05 -13.73
CA SER A 651 9.70 0.08 -13.41
C SER A 651 10.52 0.49 -14.63
N ARG A 652 10.59 1.80 -14.90
CA ARG A 652 11.27 2.37 -16.08
C ARG A 652 12.27 3.40 -15.63
N LEU A 653 13.42 3.47 -16.27
CA LEU A 653 14.41 4.54 -16.07
C LEU A 653 14.09 5.77 -16.92
N GLU A 654 13.61 5.55 -18.15
CA GLU A 654 13.25 6.59 -19.10
C GLU A 654 11.76 6.95 -19.04
N ASN A 655 11.42 8.16 -19.53
CA ASN A 655 10.05 8.67 -19.64
C ASN A 655 9.28 8.71 -18.29
N THR A 656 10.00 8.96 -17.20
CA THR A 656 9.42 9.14 -15.86
C THR A 656 9.81 10.51 -15.31
N PHE A 657 9.30 10.90 -14.13
CA PHE A 657 9.79 12.09 -13.43
C PHE A 657 11.29 12.07 -13.18
N PHE A 658 11.85 10.87 -13.08
CA PHE A 658 13.24 10.62 -12.70
C PHE A 658 14.21 10.57 -13.88
N ASN A 659 13.78 10.77 -15.10
CA ASN A 659 14.61 10.68 -16.31
C ASN A 659 15.81 11.63 -16.34
N ARG A 660 15.86 12.63 -15.43
CA ARG A 660 17.00 13.53 -15.22
C ARG A 660 17.89 13.16 -14.04
N TRP A 661 17.61 12.05 -13.38
CA TRP A 661 18.37 11.57 -12.22
C TRP A 661 19.35 10.48 -12.63
N ASP A 662 20.39 10.86 -13.35
CA ASP A 662 21.62 10.09 -13.52
C ASP A 662 21.45 8.57 -13.70
N SER A 663 20.51 8.13 -14.52
CA SER A 663 20.25 6.71 -14.79
C SER A 663 19.89 5.85 -13.56
N ILE A 664 19.53 6.46 -12.44
CA ILE A 664 19.09 5.77 -11.23
C ILE A 664 17.67 6.16 -10.90
N LYS A 665 16.85 5.17 -10.60
CA LYS A 665 15.47 5.34 -10.16
C LYS A 665 15.27 4.77 -8.77
N HIS A 666 14.47 5.47 -7.96
CA HIS A 666 13.87 4.92 -6.75
C HIS A 666 12.36 5.05 -6.82
N ASN A 667 11.66 4.11 -6.22
CA ASN A 667 10.21 4.11 -6.07
C ASN A 667 9.80 3.21 -4.90
N VAL A 668 8.52 3.14 -4.61
CA VAL A 668 7.95 2.44 -3.47
C VAL A 668 7.43 1.07 -3.89
N ILE A 669 7.66 0.08 -3.02
CA ILE A 669 6.99 -1.21 -3.05
C ILE A 669 6.06 -1.34 -1.84
N VAL A 670 4.98 -2.07 -2.00
CA VAL A 670 4.11 -2.45 -0.90
C VAL A 670 4.65 -3.73 -0.24
N HIS A 671 5.00 -4.73 -1.07
CA HIS A 671 5.50 -6.03 -0.60
C HIS A 671 6.73 -6.54 -1.35
N TRP A 672 6.83 -6.34 -2.68
CA TRP A 672 7.90 -6.95 -3.46
C TRP A 672 8.36 -6.14 -4.67
N VAL A 673 9.59 -6.44 -5.10
CA VAL A 673 10.18 -6.02 -6.37
C VAL A 673 10.89 -7.21 -7.00
N ASP A 674 10.79 -7.34 -8.33
CA ASP A 674 11.35 -8.43 -9.10
C ASP A 674 12.30 -7.92 -10.19
N LYS A 675 13.50 -8.50 -10.25
CA LYS A 675 14.46 -8.32 -11.33
C LYS A 675 14.52 -9.61 -12.16
N VAL A 676 14.03 -9.57 -13.38
CA VAL A 676 13.95 -10.73 -14.27
C VAL A 676 14.69 -10.49 -15.58
N ALA A 677 15.36 -11.50 -16.14
CA ALA A 677 15.99 -11.45 -17.46
C ALA A 677 14.96 -11.17 -18.55
N GLY A 678 15.34 -10.43 -19.58
CA GLY A 678 14.44 -10.06 -20.67
C GLY A 678 13.85 -11.26 -21.43
N ASP A 679 14.53 -12.41 -21.40
CA ASP A 679 14.06 -13.69 -21.96
C ASP A 679 13.32 -14.59 -20.94
N ASN A 680 13.11 -14.12 -19.71
CA ASN A 680 12.51 -14.84 -18.59
C ASN A 680 13.29 -16.12 -18.18
N SER A 681 14.56 -16.24 -18.54
CA SER A 681 15.37 -17.41 -18.20
C SER A 681 15.68 -17.55 -16.71
N CYS A 682 15.78 -16.42 -16.01
CA CYS A 682 15.97 -16.35 -14.56
C CYS A 682 15.56 -15.00 -14.01
N GLY A 683 15.25 -14.95 -12.72
CA GLY A 683 14.94 -13.75 -11.97
C GLY A 683 15.28 -13.86 -10.49
N LEU A 684 15.23 -12.72 -9.81
CA LEU A 684 15.35 -12.60 -8.37
C LEU A 684 14.30 -11.64 -7.84
N ALA A 685 13.29 -12.18 -7.17
CA ALA A 685 12.31 -11.37 -6.46
C ALA A 685 12.77 -11.11 -5.02
N LEU A 686 12.54 -9.89 -4.54
CA LEU A 686 12.80 -9.43 -3.18
C LEU A 686 11.48 -9.09 -2.51
N PHE A 687 11.23 -9.65 -1.33
CA PHE A 687 10.05 -9.36 -0.50
C PHE A 687 10.44 -8.56 0.73
N SER A 688 9.62 -7.57 1.09
CA SER A 688 9.78 -6.78 2.30
C SER A 688 8.66 -7.08 3.30
N ASP A 689 8.93 -6.93 4.61
CA ASP A 689 7.91 -7.02 5.67
C ASP A 689 7.15 -5.71 5.89
N HIS A 690 7.44 -4.69 5.11
CA HIS A 690 6.78 -3.38 5.18
C HIS A 690 6.93 -2.62 3.88
N THR A 691 6.10 -1.58 3.71
CA THR A 691 6.26 -0.61 2.62
C THR A 691 7.60 0.08 2.73
N THR A 692 8.43 -0.03 1.70
CA THR A 692 9.74 0.62 1.62
C THR A 692 10.04 1.07 0.19
N SER A 693 11.19 1.71 -0.04
CA SER A 693 11.65 2.02 -1.38
C SER A 693 12.67 1.00 -1.89
N TYR A 694 12.77 0.91 -3.19
CA TYR A 694 13.83 0.20 -3.90
C TYR A 694 14.57 1.16 -4.81
N VAL A 695 15.81 0.83 -5.11
CA VAL A 695 16.69 1.61 -6.01
C VAL A 695 17.24 0.67 -7.07
N HIS A 696 17.30 1.13 -8.32
CA HIS A 696 18.01 0.44 -9.40
C HIS A 696 18.48 1.44 -10.47
N GLY A 697 19.43 1.05 -11.29
CA GLY A 697 19.95 1.87 -12.41
C GLY A 697 20.72 1.01 -13.41
N GLU A 698 21.23 1.64 -14.48
CA GLU A 698 22.05 0.94 -15.47
C GLU A 698 23.30 0.33 -14.81
N ASP A 699 24.03 1.14 -14.03
CA ASP A 699 25.24 0.73 -13.31
C ASP A 699 25.03 0.66 -11.79
N PHE A 700 23.77 0.60 -11.36
CA PHE A 700 23.40 0.52 -9.95
C PHE A 700 22.60 -0.75 -9.69
N PRO A 701 23.08 -1.65 -8.81
CA PRO A 701 22.36 -2.89 -8.55
C PRO A 701 21.04 -2.64 -7.87
N LEU A 702 20.11 -3.58 -8.01
CA LEU A 702 18.87 -3.56 -7.25
C LEU A 702 19.18 -3.54 -5.76
N ALA A 703 18.58 -2.61 -5.02
CA ALA A 703 18.75 -2.48 -3.59
C ALA A 703 17.42 -2.12 -2.90
N LEU A 704 17.25 -2.59 -1.67
CA LEU A 704 16.16 -2.22 -0.79
C LEU A 704 16.61 -1.17 0.23
N ASN A 705 15.78 -0.17 0.47
CA ASN A 705 16.02 0.79 1.54
C ASN A 705 15.64 0.20 2.89
N VAL A 706 16.60 0.22 3.83
CA VAL A 706 16.45 -0.30 5.19
C VAL A 706 16.13 0.83 6.17
N GLN A 707 16.84 1.97 6.07
CA GLN A 707 16.72 3.05 7.04
C GLN A 707 17.19 4.38 6.45
N TYR A 708 16.55 5.44 6.88
CA TYR A 708 17.01 6.83 6.78
C TYR A 708 17.00 7.45 8.19
N ALA A 709 17.96 8.29 8.49
CA ALA A 709 17.99 9.11 9.69
C ALA A 709 18.75 10.39 9.39
N GLY A 710 18.05 11.45 9.09
CA GLY A 710 18.65 12.73 8.67
C GLY A 710 17.67 13.87 8.81
N LYS A 711 17.91 14.94 8.06
CA LYS A 711 17.06 16.12 8.09
C LYS A 711 15.68 15.85 7.51
N GLY A 712 14.66 16.37 8.16
CA GLY A 712 13.29 16.39 7.73
C GLY A 712 12.79 17.80 7.41
N LEU A 713 11.48 17.94 7.27
CA LEU A 713 10.83 19.23 7.06
C LEU A 713 11.09 20.19 8.25
N TRP A 714 11.15 21.47 7.91
CA TRP A 714 11.34 22.58 8.89
C TRP A 714 12.62 22.43 9.74
N GLY A 715 13.64 21.77 9.20
CA GLY A 715 14.90 21.56 9.90
C GLY A 715 14.84 20.56 11.06
N MET A 716 13.73 19.84 11.20
CA MET A 716 13.61 18.76 12.19
C MET A 716 14.46 17.56 11.74
N ASP A 717 15.02 16.85 12.72
CA ASP A 717 15.79 15.64 12.44
C ASP A 717 14.92 14.39 12.62
N TYR A 718 15.00 13.50 11.64
CA TYR A 718 14.52 12.13 11.80
C TYR A 718 15.58 11.32 12.55
N ARG A 719 15.18 10.75 13.68
CA ARG A 719 16.08 10.02 14.58
C ARG A 719 15.68 8.57 14.71
N ILE A 720 16.68 7.73 14.82
CA ILE A 720 16.48 6.33 15.16
C ILE A 720 16.34 6.23 16.68
N ASP A 721 15.16 5.81 17.16
CA ASP A 721 14.83 5.77 18.60
C ASP A 721 14.96 4.37 19.22
N ARG A 722 15.25 3.34 18.41
CA ARG A 722 15.38 1.93 18.80
C ARG A 722 16.14 1.13 17.75
N PRO A 723 16.50 -0.14 18.00
CA PRO A 723 17.10 -1.00 16.99
C PRO A 723 16.28 -1.05 15.69
N THR A 724 16.95 -1.05 14.55
CA THR A 724 16.30 -1.28 13.26
C THR A 724 16.19 -2.77 13.01
N GLU A 725 14.99 -3.25 12.79
CA GLU A 725 14.70 -4.63 12.42
C GLU A 725 14.06 -4.67 11.04
N PHE A 726 14.49 -5.58 10.19
CA PHE A 726 13.99 -5.75 8.83
C PHE A 726 13.97 -7.23 8.45
N SER A 727 12.77 -7.76 8.17
CA SER A 727 12.61 -9.10 7.63
C SER A 727 12.32 -8.99 6.13
N TYR A 728 13.14 -9.66 5.35
CA TYR A 728 13.01 -9.70 3.90
C TYR A 728 13.25 -11.12 3.41
N SER A 729 12.86 -11.38 2.18
CA SER A 729 13.09 -12.68 1.58
C SER A 729 13.60 -12.50 0.17
N ILE A 730 14.42 -13.43 -0.30
CA ILE A 730 14.82 -13.53 -1.69
C ILE A 730 14.24 -14.79 -2.32
N LEU A 731 13.81 -14.68 -3.56
CA LEU A 731 13.24 -15.78 -4.33
C LEU A 731 13.88 -15.81 -5.72
N PRO A 732 14.92 -16.63 -5.92
CA PRO A 732 15.39 -16.98 -7.25
C PRO A 732 14.30 -17.75 -8.02
N HIS A 733 14.09 -17.44 -9.30
CA HIS A 733 13.03 -18.08 -10.07
C HIS A 733 13.36 -18.15 -11.57
N GLN A 734 12.57 -18.95 -12.31
CA GLN A 734 12.46 -18.96 -13.75
C GLN A 734 11.07 -18.45 -14.15
N GLY A 735 10.98 -17.78 -15.30
CA GLY A 735 9.75 -17.13 -15.73
C GLY A 735 9.64 -15.68 -15.22
N ASN A 736 8.57 -15.00 -15.62
CA ASN A 736 8.26 -13.67 -15.13
C ASN A 736 7.49 -13.72 -13.79
N TRP A 737 7.17 -12.56 -13.23
CA TRP A 737 6.43 -12.42 -11.96
C TRP A 737 5.08 -13.17 -11.97
N GLU A 738 4.38 -13.23 -13.12
CA GLU A 738 3.09 -13.92 -13.27
C GLU A 738 3.27 -15.44 -13.26
N GLN A 739 4.22 -15.95 -14.07
CA GLN A 739 4.52 -17.38 -14.14
C GLN A 739 5.00 -17.94 -12.80
N CYS A 740 5.73 -17.13 -12.04
CA CYS A 740 6.20 -17.44 -10.68
C CYS A 740 5.16 -17.20 -9.62
N ARG A 741 4.01 -16.61 -9.98
CA ARG A 741 2.92 -16.27 -9.05
C ARG A 741 3.41 -15.43 -7.87
N LEU A 742 4.23 -14.39 -8.14
CA LEU A 742 4.82 -13.58 -7.07
C LEU A 742 3.77 -12.91 -6.19
N TRP A 743 2.59 -12.57 -6.75
CA TRP A 743 1.48 -12.06 -5.95
C TRP A 743 1.03 -13.08 -4.90
N THR A 744 0.70 -14.29 -5.32
CA THR A 744 0.31 -15.39 -4.41
C THR A 744 1.39 -15.66 -3.36
N ARG A 745 2.68 -15.71 -3.79
CA ARG A 745 3.82 -15.90 -2.87
C ARG A 745 3.95 -14.79 -1.83
N SER A 746 3.60 -13.56 -2.22
CA SER A 746 3.52 -12.44 -1.30
C SER A 746 2.41 -12.62 -0.26
N GLU A 747 1.21 -13.01 -0.71
CA GLU A 747 0.09 -13.27 0.19
C GLU A 747 0.37 -14.43 1.16
N GLU A 748 1.00 -15.52 0.69
CA GLU A 748 1.44 -16.64 1.53
C GLU A 748 2.37 -16.17 2.66
N ARG A 749 3.25 -15.22 2.38
CA ARG A 749 4.15 -14.62 3.37
C ARG A 749 3.42 -13.68 4.35
N ASN A 750 2.45 -12.91 3.85
CA ASN A 750 1.73 -11.89 4.62
C ASN A 750 0.61 -12.48 5.48
N GLU A 751 0.00 -13.60 5.06
CA GLU A 751 -1.03 -14.35 5.77
C GLU A 751 -0.54 -15.79 6.02
N PRO A 752 0.35 -16.03 6.99
CA PRO A 752 0.90 -17.35 7.25
C PRO A 752 -0.20 -18.34 7.69
N LEU A 753 0.02 -19.64 7.46
CA LEU A 753 -0.84 -20.69 8.01
C LEU A 753 -0.91 -20.58 9.54
N ILE A 754 -2.11 -20.76 10.11
CA ILE A 754 -2.32 -20.68 11.55
C ILE A 754 -2.52 -22.09 12.09
N ALA A 755 -1.65 -22.55 12.99
CA ALA A 755 -1.77 -23.86 13.65
C ALA A 755 -2.12 -23.74 15.13
N THR A 756 -2.97 -24.65 15.60
CA THR A 756 -3.33 -24.74 17.02
C THR A 756 -3.58 -26.18 17.44
N LEU A 757 -3.30 -26.49 18.70
CA LEU A 757 -3.73 -27.78 19.30
C LEU A 757 -5.26 -27.82 19.37
N ALA A 758 -5.84 -28.93 18.95
CA ALA A 758 -7.28 -29.13 18.82
C ALA A 758 -7.86 -30.08 19.89
N GLY A 759 -9.15 -29.87 20.17
CA GLY A 759 -9.93 -30.76 21.05
C GLY A 759 -10.96 -31.59 20.33
N ASP A 760 -11.65 -31.00 19.35
CA ASP A 760 -12.67 -31.67 18.56
C ASP A 760 -12.17 -31.82 17.12
N ILE A 761 -12.27 -33.02 16.56
CA ILE A 761 -12.06 -33.26 15.15
C ILE A 761 -13.21 -34.08 14.55
N SER A 762 -14.40 -33.64 14.81
CA SER A 762 -15.56 -34.13 14.05
C SER A 762 -15.46 -33.79 12.56
N LEU A 763 -14.72 -32.72 12.22
CA LEU A 763 -14.34 -32.33 10.86
C LEU A 763 -12.84 -32.54 10.67
N THR A 764 -12.41 -33.25 9.64
CA THR A 764 -11.00 -33.58 9.38
C THR A 764 -10.33 -32.65 8.38
N SER A 765 -11.08 -32.12 7.45
CA SER A 765 -10.64 -31.13 6.45
C SER A 765 -11.89 -30.49 5.83
N ALA A 766 -11.83 -29.21 5.55
CA ALA A 766 -12.87 -28.48 4.84
C ALA A 766 -12.27 -27.31 4.05
N SER A 767 -12.90 -27.00 2.92
CA SER A 767 -12.67 -25.80 2.13
C SER A 767 -14.00 -25.09 1.98
N PHE A 768 -14.05 -23.81 2.27
CA PHE A 768 -15.26 -23.01 2.06
C PHE A 768 -15.39 -22.59 0.60
N LEU A 769 -14.32 -22.06 0.01
CA LEU A 769 -14.28 -21.57 -1.35
C LEU A 769 -13.04 -22.10 -2.06
N SER A 770 -13.20 -22.52 -3.30
CA SER A 770 -12.09 -22.81 -4.19
C SER A 770 -12.33 -22.23 -5.58
N VAL A 771 -11.27 -21.78 -6.22
CA VAL A 771 -11.26 -21.22 -7.56
C VAL A 771 -10.54 -22.19 -8.48
N GLU A 772 -11.07 -22.43 -9.65
CA GLU A 772 -10.45 -23.29 -10.67
C GLU A 772 -9.01 -22.83 -10.98
N ASN A 773 -8.05 -23.75 -10.87
CA ASN A 773 -6.62 -23.53 -11.05
C ASN A 773 -6.02 -22.47 -10.12
N ASP A 774 -6.64 -22.21 -8.96
CA ASP A 774 -6.22 -21.19 -7.99
C ASP A 774 -5.99 -19.80 -8.64
N ALA A 775 -6.89 -19.43 -9.58
CA ALA A 775 -6.67 -18.31 -10.49
C ALA A 775 -6.92 -16.95 -9.84
N TYR A 776 -7.68 -16.88 -8.73
CA TYR A 776 -8.02 -15.62 -8.07
C TYR A 776 -7.54 -15.60 -6.64
N GLU A 777 -7.06 -14.44 -6.21
CA GLU A 777 -6.67 -14.16 -4.83
C GLU A 777 -7.89 -13.73 -4.00
N LEU A 778 -7.94 -14.12 -2.73
CA LEU A 778 -8.95 -13.69 -1.78
C LEU A 778 -8.47 -12.47 -1.01
N SER A 779 -8.83 -11.27 -1.45
CA SER A 779 -8.40 -10.05 -0.76
C SER A 779 -9.17 -9.83 0.55
N SER A 780 -10.45 -10.19 0.61
CA SER A 780 -11.27 -9.96 1.81
C SER A 780 -12.42 -10.97 1.94
N MET A 781 -12.76 -11.32 3.19
CA MET A 781 -13.91 -12.15 3.53
C MET A 781 -14.48 -11.68 4.86
N TYR A 782 -15.72 -11.17 4.86
CA TYR A 782 -16.33 -10.59 6.06
C TYR A 782 -17.85 -10.67 6.01
N TYR A 783 -18.49 -10.49 7.15
CA TYR A 783 -19.94 -10.43 7.26
C TYR A 783 -20.45 -9.01 7.47
N GLU A 784 -21.52 -8.67 6.75
CA GLU A 784 -22.33 -7.50 7.03
C GLU A 784 -23.78 -7.96 7.26
N GLY A 785 -24.27 -7.80 8.48
CA GLY A 785 -25.54 -8.40 8.90
C GLY A 785 -25.52 -9.93 8.81
N LYS A 786 -26.38 -10.48 7.95
CA LYS A 786 -26.44 -11.93 7.70
C LYS A 786 -25.68 -12.37 6.45
N SER A 787 -25.33 -11.44 5.58
CA SER A 787 -24.67 -11.71 4.31
C SER A 787 -23.16 -11.85 4.48
N LEU A 788 -22.60 -12.85 3.82
CA LEU A 788 -21.15 -13.00 3.67
C LEU A 788 -20.69 -12.26 2.41
N TYR A 789 -19.65 -11.46 2.54
CA TYR A 789 -18.99 -10.78 1.42
C TYR A 789 -17.62 -11.43 1.18
N VAL A 790 -17.37 -11.79 -0.07
CA VAL A 790 -16.12 -12.39 -0.54
C VAL A 790 -15.59 -11.53 -1.68
N ARG A 791 -14.40 -10.97 -1.53
CA ARG A 791 -13.76 -10.16 -2.57
C ARG A 791 -12.61 -10.93 -3.19
N LEU A 792 -12.71 -11.12 -4.51
CA LEU A 792 -11.72 -11.81 -5.33
C LEU A 792 -10.98 -10.81 -6.22
N PHE A 793 -9.69 -11.04 -6.39
CA PHE A 793 -8.79 -10.27 -7.23
C PHE A 793 -8.10 -11.18 -8.25
N ASN A 794 -7.99 -10.74 -9.49
CA ASN A 794 -7.25 -11.46 -10.53
C ASN A 794 -5.88 -10.82 -10.75
N SER A 795 -4.82 -11.46 -10.27
CA SER A 795 -3.43 -11.04 -10.49
C SER A 795 -2.85 -11.51 -11.83
N LEU A 796 -3.57 -12.36 -12.58
CA LEU A 796 -3.08 -13.00 -13.80
C LEU A 796 -3.59 -12.30 -15.06
N SER A 797 -2.84 -12.40 -16.17
CA SER A 797 -3.21 -11.81 -17.46
C SER A 797 -4.41 -12.50 -18.14
N ASN A 798 -4.79 -13.68 -17.67
CA ASN A 798 -5.90 -14.44 -18.22
C ASN A 798 -7.23 -14.02 -17.56
N ASP A 799 -8.11 -13.40 -18.34
CA ASP A 799 -9.44 -12.91 -17.93
C ASP A 799 -10.59 -13.90 -18.23
N THR A 800 -10.27 -15.15 -18.61
CA THR A 800 -11.30 -16.16 -18.89
C THR A 800 -12.10 -16.48 -17.62
N SER A 801 -13.40 -16.78 -17.82
CA SER A 801 -14.27 -17.21 -16.73
C SER A 801 -13.73 -18.43 -16.01
N ARG A 802 -13.76 -18.42 -14.69
CA ARG A 802 -13.31 -19.51 -13.82
C ARG A 802 -14.47 -20.03 -13.00
N LYS A 803 -14.48 -21.35 -12.85
CA LYS A 803 -15.44 -21.99 -11.95
C LYS A 803 -15.03 -21.73 -10.50
N ILE A 804 -15.99 -21.23 -9.71
CA ILE A 804 -15.86 -21.05 -8.27
C ILE A 804 -16.77 -22.06 -7.60
N ALA A 805 -16.22 -22.83 -6.66
CA ALA A 805 -16.98 -23.75 -5.82
C ALA A 805 -17.09 -23.18 -4.40
N ILE A 806 -18.30 -23.10 -3.88
CA ILE A 806 -18.62 -22.64 -2.53
C ILE A 806 -19.28 -23.81 -1.78
N THR A 807 -18.81 -24.12 -0.59
CA THR A 807 -19.42 -25.15 0.26
C THR A 807 -20.77 -24.69 0.78
N GLY A 808 -21.80 -25.50 0.62
CA GLY A 808 -23.18 -25.23 0.98
C GLY A 808 -24.12 -25.27 -0.22
N THR A 809 -25.40 -25.44 0.06
CA THR A 809 -26.50 -25.45 -0.92
C THR A 809 -27.52 -24.39 -0.58
N ASN A 810 -28.49 -24.14 -1.45
CA ASN A 810 -29.48 -23.08 -1.30
C ASN A 810 -28.88 -21.69 -1.09
N LEU A 811 -27.77 -21.41 -1.78
CA LEU A 811 -27.10 -20.11 -1.73
C LEU A 811 -27.67 -19.17 -2.79
N SER A 812 -27.92 -17.91 -2.40
CA SER A 812 -28.12 -16.79 -3.31
C SER A 812 -26.80 -16.01 -3.42
N VAL A 813 -26.23 -15.95 -4.61
CA VAL A 813 -24.96 -15.26 -4.86
C VAL A 813 -25.22 -14.07 -5.78
N LYS A 814 -24.84 -12.88 -5.31
CA LYS A 814 -24.95 -11.65 -6.08
C LYS A 814 -23.57 -11.05 -6.31
N LEU A 815 -23.33 -10.60 -7.51
CA LEU A 815 -22.22 -9.71 -7.80
C LEU A 815 -22.61 -8.30 -7.36
N VAL A 816 -21.78 -7.66 -6.55
CA VAL A 816 -22.04 -6.34 -6.00
C VAL A 816 -20.87 -5.39 -6.17
N GLU A 817 -21.18 -4.10 -6.27
CA GLU A 817 -20.19 -3.02 -6.23
C GLU A 817 -19.64 -2.84 -4.81
N LEU A 818 -18.55 -2.08 -4.66
CA LEU A 818 -17.94 -1.80 -3.36
C LEU A 818 -18.83 -1.00 -2.42
N ASP A 819 -19.84 -0.30 -2.93
CA ASP A 819 -20.87 0.40 -2.14
C ASP A 819 -22.12 -0.45 -1.84
N GLY A 820 -22.10 -1.73 -2.23
CA GLY A 820 -23.16 -2.70 -1.99
C GLY A 820 -24.26 -2.73 -3.04
N ARG A 821 -24.23 -1.88 -4.08
CA ARG A 821 -25.19 -1.93 -5.20
C ARG A 821 -25.05 -3.27 -5.92
N THR A 822 -26.19 -3.95 -6.14
CA THR A 822 -26.19 -5.20 -6.90
C THR A 822 -25.99 -4.92 -8.38
N ILE A 823 -25.01 -5.58 -8.97
CA ILE A 823 -24.76 -5.59 -10.43
C ILE A 823 -25.69 -6.63 -11.05
N GLU A 824 -25.59 -7.89 -10.57
CA GLU A 824 -26.43 -8.99 -11.05
C GLU A 824 -26.56 -10.10 -10.00
N THR A 825 -27.53 -10.98 -10.19
CA THR A 825 -27.64 -12.24 -9.45
C THR A 825 -27.02 -13.35 -10.30
N LEU A 826 -26.04 -14.04 -9.76
CA LEU A 826 -25.31 -15.08 -10.48
C LEU A 826 -26.09 -16.40 -10.50
N LEU A 827 -25.99 -17.11 -11.59
CA LEU A 827 -26.52 -18.46 -11.71
C LEU A 827 -25.65 -19.43 -10.91
N VAL A 828 -26.30 -20.17 -10.00
CA VAL A 828 -25.65 -21.15 -9.15
C VAL A 828 -26.15 -22.54 -9.53
N HIS A 829 -25.22 -23.45 -9.75
CA HIS A 829 -25.48 -24.86 -9.94
C HIS A 829 -25.06 -25.65 -8.70
N GLU A 830 -25.89 -26.55 -8.21
CA GLU A 830 -25.61 -27.32 -7.00
C GLU A 830 -25.26 -28.77 -7.33
N GLU A 831 -24.16 -29.22 -6.73
CA GLU A 831 -23.69 -30.60 -6.88
C GLU A 831 -22.89 -31.03 -5.64
N ASN A 832 -23.16 -32.23 -5.12
CA ASN A 832 -22.40 -32.85 -4.00
C ASN A 832 -22.23 -31.94 -2.77
N GLY A 833 -23.27 -31.18 -2.39
CA GLY A 833 -23.24 -30.30 -1.23
C GLY A 833 -22.47 -28.98 -1.43
N LYS A 834 -22.13 -28.66 -2.68
CA LYS A 834 -21.48 -27.42 -3.09
C LYS A 834 -22.33 -26.66 -4.10
N SER A 835 -22.17 -25.36 -4.09
CA SER A 835 -22.70 -24.42 -5.06
C SER A 835 -21.57 -23.99 -6.00
N TYR A 836 -21.80 -24.07 -7.31
CA TYR A 836 -20.84 -23.70 -8.35
C TYR A 836 -21.37 -22.53 -9.16
N LEU A 837 -20.48 -21.62 -9.49
CA LEU A 837 -20.75 -20.49 -10.39
C LEU A 837 -19.54 -20.22 -11.26
N ASP A 838 -19.76 -19.57 -12.41
CA ASP A 838 -18.69 -19.11 -13.29
C ASP A 838 -18.55 -17.59 -13.15
N LEU A 839 -17.32 -17.11 -12.99
CA LEU A 839 -17.01 -15.71 -12.83
C LEU A 839 -15.79 -15.32 -13.66
N ALA A 840 -15.93 -14.26 -14.47
CA ALA A 840 -14.80 -13.63 -15.16
C ALA A 840 -14.36 -12.37 -14.39
N ILE A 841 -13.08 -12.27 -14.11
CA ILE A 841 -12.46 -11.09 -13.52
C ILE A 841 -11.37 -10.62 -14.47
N PRO A 842 -11.40 -9.39 -15.00
CA PRO A 842 -10.30 -8.89 -15.84
C PRO A 842 -8.99 -8.88 -15.06
N GLN A 843 -7.86 -8.89 -15.76
CA GLN A 843 -6.56 -8.72 -15.13
C GLN A 843 -6.57 -7.48 -14.23
N PHE A 844 -6.01 -7.60 -13.03
CA PHE A 844 -6.00 -6.56 -11.99
C PHE A 844 -7.38 -6.04 -11.57
N GLY A 845 -8.44 -6.73 -11.99
CA GLY A 845 -9.80 -6.44 -11.56
C GLY A 845 -10.14 -7.08 -10.22
N ILE A 846 -11.12 -6.49 -9.54
CA ILE A 846 -11.73 -7.06 -8.33
C ILE A 846 -13.20 -7.34 -8.58
N ARG A 847 -13.74 -8.37 -7.91
CA ARG A 847 -15.19 -8.65 -7.86
C ARG A 847 -15.59 -9.02 -6.45
N THR A 848 -16.71 -8.46 -5.99
CA THR A 848 -17.25 -8.76 -4.67
C THR A 848 -18.53 -9.59 -4.80
N LEU A 849 -18.52 -10.79 -4.21
CA LEU A 849 -19.65 -11.67 -4.11
C LEU A 849 -20.37 -11.42 -2.77
N LYS A 850 -21.66 -11.17 -2.82
CA LYS A 850 -22.55 -11.18 -1.65
C LYS A 850 -23.26 -12.53 -1.63
N ILE A 851 -23.09 -13.29 -0.57
CA ILE A 851 -23.59 -14.65 -0.42
C ILE A 851 -24.58 -14.68 0.74
N ASP A 852 -25.80 -15.07 0.43
CA ASP A 852 -26.88 -15.25 1.39
C ASP A 852 -27.30 -16.73 1.40
N SER A 853 -27.55 -17.30 2.60
CA SER A 853 -28.19 -18.60 2.72
C SER A 853 -29.71 -18.42 2.68
N ASN A 854 -30.37 -19.18 1.83
CA ASN A 854 -31.83 -19.19 1.73
C ASN A 854 -32.48 -20.14 2.77
N GLU A 855 -31.72 -20.69 3.72
CA GLU A 855 -32.28 -21.46 4.81
C GLU A 855 -33.14 -20.54 5.72
N LYS A 856 -34.39 -20.97 5.96
CA LYS A 856 -35.40 -20.25 6.73
C LYS A 856 -35.11 -20.23 8.24
#